data_e46d1a096406f19e1e275c0b6aa45def
#
_entry.id   e46d1a096406f19e1e275c0b6aa45def
#
_cell.length_a   1.000
_cell.length_b   1.000
_cell.length_c   1.000
_cell.angle_alpha   90.00
_cell.angle_beta   90.00
_cell.angle_gamma   90.00
#
_symmetry.space_group_name_H-M   'P 1'
#
loop_
_entity.id
_entity.type
_entity.pdbx_description
1 polymer ?
#
loop_
_entity_poly.entity_id
_entity_poly.type
_entity_poly.pdbx_seq_one_letter_code
_entity_poly.pdbx_strand_id
1 'polypeptide(L)'
;LRRATRTDQLRRAFAAAVAVVAASALLTGPASGPAQAGPGTAAAPLDPVDPQTWQDQETMTWDDYRPVPGANWADPSRQPSQRKLRIALVAADYPDQSFVITQNRGSDPFRNPQVNPVARADVARFYADFWGTPSALNHGHTVHEYWMEQTNGRVGVEFTPFGPYRLPRKQFEYGLNDIGQNGTGCPAGSTCNGNLDADVDALWRAAEGADVRNRFDLVLRVYAGYDETSVWQEFGEMMFQTREDVPDAWGPPDPNLPNWVRSRYVDWTSWKAGSQLWGSSSMRQGESSGTITHEIAHTFGIADNNNNPYVSPYRRVGSGTWDVMDRGSFNGPGGPHNRWVVPAAQGAAMPAGQTLRSKLKLGHIDEAQVLRLSREALRTTGVAVVTVKARTAVPAARDIQGVRIGMDRDLTPACDINTDPLCPGTPVYNWYSLETVQRIGADSFTPDNGVLLARNKDAETNTCGYTCFTWVVDANPQDIDMVDYYRPDGTPVKRTIADYRQLNDALFHAGTRSGSEYEYVDTANRLHFYVLDRSIGADGVLSYTLGVRHLDGAGSSVRGVGAAASGSPTGSPTGGGATCTFAVTNTGRYVAGGQAHPEDASAYLRADVYRLSATVNGAGWTVTLPNALTTAEFGRTVNVKAVATATAGATQVGRVTLTARSESDPSRTATATCRVNR
;
A
#
# COMPACT_ATOMS: atom_id res chain seq x y z
N LEU A 1 48.84 -1.49 -27.33
CA LEU A 1 47.40 -1.26 -27.12
C LEU A 1 46.80 -2.55 -26.59
N ARG A 2 46.82 -2.71 -25.28
CA ARG A 2 46.13 -3.82 -24.58
C ARG A 2 44.65 -3.47 -24.57
N ARG A 3 43.80 -4.35 -25.13
CA ARG A 3 42.35 -4.30 -24.94
C ARG A 3 42.09 -4.53 -23.46
N ALA A 4 41.45 -3.55 -22.79
CA ALA A 4 40.92 -3.75 -21.45
C ALA A 4 39.84 -4.83 -21.52
N THR A 5 39.89 -5.78 -20.62
CA THR A 5 38.89 -6.86 -20.56
C THR A 5 37.55 -6.29 -20.12
N ARG A 6 36.47 -6.91 -20.55
CA ARG A 6 35.07 -6.53 -20.22
C ARG A 6 34.84 -6.39 -18.71
N THR A 7 35.57 -7.18 -17.91
CA THR A 7 35.59 -7.14 -16.45
C THR A 7 36.05 -5.79 -15.88
N ASP A 8 36.99 -5.11 -16.56
CA ASP A 8 37.47 -3.81 -16.10
C ASP A 8 36.47 -2.68 -16.39
N GLN A 9 35.61 -2.83 -17.40
CA GLN A 9 34.55 -1.89 -17.71
C GLN A 9 33.38 -2.03 -16.72
N LEU A 10 33.01 -3.26 -16.34
CA LEU A 10 31.99 -3.54 -15.31
C LEU A 10 32.45 -3.06 -13.93
N ARG A 11 33.73 -3.26 -13.58
CA ARG A 11 34.31 -2.71 -12.35
C ARG A 11 34.31 -1.18 -12.31
N ARG A 12 34.47 -0.51 -13.45
CA ARG A 12 34.39 0.95 -13.54
C ARG A 12 32.95 1.47 -13.50
N ALA A 13 32.00 0.76 -14.09
CA ALA A 13 30.58 1.09 -14.01
C ALA A 13 30.06 0.90 -12.57
N PHE A 14 30.48 -0.17 -11.90
CA PHE A 14 30.11 -0.43 -10.52
C PHE A 14 30.73 0.57 -9.53
N ALA A 15 31.98 0.97 -9.76
CA ALA A 15 32.64 2.02 -8.97
C ALA A 15 32.02 3.41 -9.21
N ALA A 16 31.47 3.67 -10.40
CA ALA A 16 30.80 4.93 -10.73
C ALA A 16 29.40 5.01 -10.09
N ALA A 17 28.64 3.92 -10.06
CA ALA A 17 27.33 3.88 -9.41
C ALA A 17 27.43 4.06 -7.88
N VAL A 18 28.44 3.42 -7.25
CA VAL A 18 28.68 3.57 -5.80
C VAL A 18 29.29 4.94 -5.46
N ALA A 19 30.09 5.53 -6.37
CA ALA A 19 30.65 6.87 -6.15
C ALA A 19 29.60 7.98 -6.30
N VAL A 20 28.53 7.79 -7.10
CA VAL A 20 27.42 8.75 -7.21
C VAL A 20 26.59 8.76 -5.93
N VAL A 21 26.35 7.62 -5.29
CA VAL A 21 25.63 7.56 -4.00
C VAL A 21 26.49 8.16 -2.86
N ALA A 22 27.83 7.97 -2.87
CA ALA A 22 28.70 8.55 -1.84
C ALA A 22 29.05 10.03 -2.10
N ALA A 23 29.04 10.51 -3.36
CA ALA A 23 29.30 11.90 -3.70
C ALA A 23 28.05 12.79 -3.58
N SER A 24 26.85 12.23 -3.69
CA SER A 24 25.59 12.96 -3.46
C SER A 24 25.40 13.34 -1.98
N ALA A 25 26.03 12.60 -1.06
CA ALA A 25 25.95 12.91 0.39
C ALA A 25 26.84 14.09 0.82
N LEU A 26 27.69 14.63 -0.05
CA LEU A 26 28.65 15.71 0.30
C LEU A 26 28.35 17.06 -0.37
N LEU A 27 27.31 17.19 -1.20
CA LEU A 27 26.96 18.41 -1.93
C LEU A 27 25.49 18.87 -1.80
N THR A 28 24.73 18.27 -0.91
CA THR A 28 23.41 18.79 -0.60
C THR A 28 23.50 19.72 0.62
N GLY A 29 23.52 21.02 0.36
CA GLY A 29 22.86 21.95 1.27
C GLY A 29 21.41 21.48 1.44
N PRO A 30 20.70 21.89 2.50
CA PRO A 30 19.41 21.30 2.83
C PRO A 30 18.48 21.35 1.62
N ALA A 31 18.25 20.20 0.99
CA ALA A 31 17.10 20.03 0.13
C ALA A 31 15.92 20.24 1.06
N SER A 32 15.19 21.34 0.88
CA SER A 32 13.92 21.56 1.53
C SER A 32 13.02 20.39 1.14
N GLY A 33 12.93 19.40 2.02
CA GLY A 33 11.83 18.44 2.00
C GLY A 33 10.52 19.24 2.02
N PRO A 34 9.40 18.67 1.55
CA PRO A 34 8.13 19.36 1.63
C PRO A 34 7.94 19.78 3.08
N ALA A 35 7.91 21.10 3.31
CA ALA A 35 7.78 21.67 4.61
C ALA A 35 6.48 21.12 5.22
N GLN A 36 6.59 20.31 6.25
CA GLN A 36 5.45 20.09 7.15
C GLN A 36 5.01 21.47 7.59
N ALA A 37 3.80 21.86 7.23
CA ALA A 37 3.21 23.09 7.71
C ALA A 37 3.20 23.01 9.24
N GLY A 38 4.10 23.74 9.86
CA GLY A 38 4.08 23.94 11.30
C GLY A 38 2.73 24.57 11.68
N PRO A 39 2.27 24.43 12.92
CA PRO A 39 1.02 25.05 13.34
C PRO A 39 1.20 26.58 13.23
N GLY A 40 0.65 27.21 12.17
CA GLY A 40 0.57 28.65 12.13
C GLY A 40 0.62 29.40 10.82
N THR A 41 0.92 28.82 9.66
CA THR A 41 0.75 29.55 8.39
C THR A 41 -0.61 29.20 7.79
N ALA A 42 -1.52 30.17 7.76
CA ALA A 42 -2.77 30.00 7.00
C ALA A 42 -2.40 29.73 5.54
N ALA A 43 -2.91 28.62 4.97
CA ALA A 43 -2.71 28.26 3.57
C ALA A 43 -3.10 29.44 2.66
N ALA A 44 -2.34 29.66 1.57
CA ALA A 44 -2.70 30.69 0.61
C ALA A 44 -4.08 30.36 0.00
N PRO A 45 -4.89 31.39 -0.35
CA PRO A 45 -6.26 31.15 -0.83
C PRO A 45 -6.39 30.24 -2.04
N LEU A 46 -5.31 30.08 -2.82
CA LEU A 46 -5.25 29.25 -4.01
C LEU A 46 -4.54 27.91 -3.81
N ASP A 47 -4.05 27.63 -2.61
CA ASP A 47 -3.44 26.32 -2.33
C ASP A 47 -4.49 25.22 -2.43
N PRO A 48 -4.10 24.03 -2.89
CA PRO A 48 -4.97 22.85 -2.86
C PRO A 48 -5.46 22.56 -1.44
N VAL A 49 -6.72 22.20 -1.27
CA VAL A 49 -7.27 21.82 0.06
C VAL A 49 -6.71 20.47 0.52
N ASP A 50 -6.36 19.62 -0.41
CA ASP A 50 -5.83 18.27 -0.19
C ASP A 50 -4.85 17.90 -1.30
N PRO A 51 -3.61 18.40 -1.26
CA PRO A 51 -2.63 18.10 -2.30
C PRO A 51 -2.25 16.62 -2.27
N GLN A 52 -2.27 15.98 -3.44
CA GLN A 52 -1.64 14.68 -3.63
C GLN A 52 -0.12 14.84 -3.50
N THR A 53 0.50 14.01 -2.69
CA THR A 53 1.95 14.08 -2.39
C THR A 53 2.57 12.69 -2.43
N TRP A 54 2.18 11.89 -3.42
CA TRP A 54 2.71 10.54 -3.52
C TRP A 54 4.24 10.53 -3.66
N GLN A 55 4.87 9.54 -3.05
CA GLN A 55 6.31 9.36 -3.02
C GLN A 55 6.63 7.90 -3.37
N ASP A 56 7.61 7.69 -4.26
CA ASP A 56 8.13 6.36 -4.54
C ASP A 56 8.86 5.83 -3.30
N GLN A 57 8.54 4.61 -2.91
CA GLN A 57 9.11 3.94 -1.74
C GLN A 57 10.64 3.79 -1.83
N GLU A 58 11.20 3.72 -3.05
CA GLU A 58 12.65 3.67 -3.26
C GLU A 58 13.38 4.91 -2.76
N THR A 59 12.68 6.04 -2.64
CA THR A 59 13.22 7.29 -2.12
C THR A 59 12.95 7.49 -0.62
N MET A 60 12.15 6.62 0.01
CA MET A 60 11.82 6.71 1.44
C MET A 60 12.97 6.22 2.32
N THR A 61 13.04 6.79 3.50
CA THR A 61 14.00 6.44 4.55
C THR A 61 13.28 6.23 5.88
N TRP A 62 13.96 5.75 6.92
CA TRP A 62 13.37 5.66 8.26
C TRP A 62 12.89 7.01 8.83
N ASP A 63 13.36 8.14 8.30
CA ASP A 63 12.85 9.47 8.66
C ASP A 63 11.42 9.71 8.19
N ASP A 64 10.91 8.88 7.28
CA ASP A 64 9.52 8.92 6.79
C ASP A 64 8.53 8.19 7.72
N TYR A 65 9.03 7.37 8.65
CA TYR A 65 8.17 6.72 9.64
C TYR A 65 7.46 7.74 10.53
N ARG A 66 6.18 7.52 10.80
CA ARG A 66 5.37 8.31 11.74
C ARG A 66 4.61 7.36 12.67
N PRO A 67 4.74 7.52 14.00
CA PRO A 67 4.02 6.69 14.95
C PRO A 67 2.51 6.90 14.88
N VAL A 68 1.74 5.88 15.26
CA VAL A 68 0.29 6.01 15.45
C VAL A 68 0.01 6.93 16.64
N PRO A 69 -0.73 8.05 16.46
CA PRO A 69 -1.01 8.97 17.55
C PRO A 69 -1.76 8.27 18.71
N GLY A 70 -1.29 8.51 19.93
CA GLY A 70 -1.93 7.99 21.15
C GLY A 70 -1.68 6.49 21.41
N ALA A 71 -0.87 5.80 20.62
CA ALA A 71 -0.52 4.41 20.81
C ALA A 71 0.99 4.18 20.74
N ASN A 72 1.46 3.17 21.47
CA ASN A 72 2.80 2.61 21.32
C ASN A 72 2.65 1.08 21.22
N TRP A 73 2.52 0.58 20.00
CA TRP A 73 2.36 -0.85 19.74
C TRP A 73 3.69 -1.61 19.79
N ALA A 74 4.82 -0.90 19.64
CA ALA A 74 6.16 -1.45 19.76
C ALA A 74 6.58 -1.73 21.22
N ASP A 75 5.80 -1.26 22.21
CA ASP A 75 6.09 -1.53 23.63
C ASP A 75 6.00 -3.03 23.94
N PRO A 76 7.12 -3.70 24.22
CA PRO A 76 7.15 -5.15 24.46
C PRO A 76 6.43 -5.58 25.75
N SER A 77 6.12 -4.65 26.64
CA SER A 77 5.34 -4.92 27.85
C SER A 77 3.85 -5.09 27.57
N ARG A 78 3.37 -4.57 26.44
CA ARG A 78 1.97 -4.73 26.03
C ARG A 78 1.67 -6.17 25.64
N GLN A 79 0.68 -6.75 26.29
CA GLN A 79 0.20 -8.08 25.96
C GLN A 79 -1.06 -8.01 25.11
N PRO A 80 -1.24 -8.89 24.11
CA PRO A 80 -2.45 -8.96 23.33
C PRO A 80 -3.63 -9.38 24.21
N SER A 81 -4.81 -8.76 24.00
CA SER A 81 -5.98 -8.98 24.84
C SER A 81 -6.75 -10.26 24.53
N GLN A 82 -6.55 -10.86 23.36
CA GLN A 82 -7.30 -12.04 22.91
C GLN A 82 -6.40 -13.23 22.57
N ARG A 83 -5.33 -13.03 21.79
CA ARG A 83 -4.52 -14.13 21.29
C ARG A 83 -3.05 -13.72 21.14
N LYS A 84 -2.15 -14.52 21.70
CA LYS A 84 -0.73 -14.48 21.42
C LYS A 84 -0.35 -15.74 20.62
N LEU A 85 0.06 -15.57 19.37
CA LEU A 85 0.57 -16.66 18.55
C LEU A 85 1.97 -17.03 19.04
N ARG A 86 2.14 -18.28 19.45
CA ARG A 86 3.44 -18.85 19.82
C ARG A 86 4.05 -19.48 18.58
N ILE A 87 5.13 -18.91 18.10
CA ILE A 87 5.80 -19.33 16.86
C ILE A 87 7.12 -19.99 17.20
N ALA A 88 7.28 -21.26 16.83
CA ALA A 88 8.60 -21.89 16.85
C ALA A 88 9.40 -21.40 15.65
N LEU A 89 10.52 -20.71 15.89
CA LEU A 89 11.48 -20.33 14.86
C LEU A 89 12.58 -21.39 14.81
N VAL A 90 12.58 -22.21 13.76
CA VAL A 90 13.49 -23.36 13.63
C VAL A 90 14.51 -23.06 12.54
N ALA A 91 15.76 -22.78 12.93
CA ALA A 91 16.82 -22.46 11.98
C ALA A 91 17.53 -23.73 11.47
N ALA A 92 17.88 -23.74 10.18
CA ALA A 92 18.62 -24.83 9.55
C ALA A 92 19.58 -24.34 8.46
N ASP A 93 20.74 -24.97 8.34
CA ASP A 93 21.72 -24.71 7.29
C ASP A 93 22.15 -26.02 6.61
N TYR A 94 22.85 -25.89 5.49
CA TYR A 94 23.29 -27.03 4.66
C TYR A 94 24.76 -27.37 4.89
N PRO A 95 25.20 -28.60 4.54
CA PRO A 95 26.62 -28.96 4.57
C PRO A 95 27.51 -28.06 3.71
N ASP A 96 26.97 -27.61 2.57
CA ASP A 96 27.66 -26.80 1.56
C ASP A 96 27.29 -25.30 1.61
N GLN A 97 26.29 -24.90 2.40
CA GLN A 97 25.92 -23.50 2.55
C GLN A 97 25.56 -23.14 3.99
N SER A 98 26.38 -22.29 4.59
CA SER A 98 26.12 -21.71 5.91
C SER A 98 25.22 -20.49 5.81
N PHE A 99 24.67 -20.04 6.95
CA PHE A 99 23.96 -18.78 7.02
C PHE A 99 24.86 -17.60 6.63
N VAL A 100 24.33 -16.67 5.87
CA VAL A 100 25.04 -15.46 5.41
C VAL A 100 25.50 -14.63 6.61
N ILE A 101 24.67 -14.49 7.65
CA ILE A 101 25.01 -13.68 8.83
C ILE A 101 26.18 -14.24 9.67
N THR A 102 26.64 -15.46 9.39
CA THR A 102 27.83 -16.01 10.05
C THR A 102 29.15 -15.63 9.35
N GLN A 103 29.05 -15.01 8.17
CA GLN A 103 30.20 -14.58 7.38
C GLN A 103 30.68 -13.19 7.83
N ASN A 104 31.86 -12.78 7.36
CA ASN A 104 32.36 -11.43 7.60
C ASN A 104 31.45 -10.39 6.93
N ARG A 105 31.24 -9.27 7.60
CA ARG A 105 30.42 -8.19 7.05
C ARG A 105 30.85 -7.79 5.64
N GLY A 106 29.90 -7.76 4.71
CA GLY A 106 30.12 -7.35 3.35
C GLY A 106 30.98 -8.29 2.49
N SER A 107 31.16 -9.55 2.92
CA SER A 107 32.12 -10.46 2.30
C SER A 107 31.60 -11.21 1.08
N ASP A 108 30.29 -11.30 0.88
CA ASP A 108 29.73 -12.01 -0.27
C ASP A 108 29.56 -11.09 -1.50
N PRO A 109 29.26 -11.64 -2.69
CA PRO A 109 29.07 -10.86 -3.89
C PRO A 109 27.98 -9.79 -3.81
N PHE A 110 26.98 -9.98 -2.94
CA PHE A 110 25.91 -9.01 -2.66
C PHE A 110 26.26 -8.00 -1.57
N ARG A 111 27.52 -8.01 -1.07
CA ARG A 111 28.00 -7.21 0.07
C ARG A 111 27.27 -7.50 1.40
N ASN A 112 26.74 -8.69 1.53
CA ASN A 112 26.18 -9.16 2.79
C ASN A 112 27.22 -9.93 3.63
N PRO A 113 26.96 -10.17 4.93
CA PRO A 113 25.88 -9.56 5.72
C PRO A 113 26.15 -8.09 6.05
N GLN A 114 25.09 -7.37 6.44
CA GLN A 114 25.20 -5.97 6.89
C GLN A 114 25.58 -5.84 8.37
N VAL A 115 25.66 -6.96 9.09
CA VAL A 115 26.03 -7.05 10.51
C VAL A 115 27.39 -7.72 10.69
N ASN A 116 27.99 -7.59 11.87
CA ASN A 116 29.17 -8.35 12.24
C ASN A 116 28.81 -9.85 12.34
N PRO A 117 29.79 -10.76 12.15
CA PRO A 117 29.54 -12.19 12.16
C PRO A 117 28.80 -12.64 13.42
N VAL A 118 27.68 -13.32 13.23
CA VAL A 118 26.91 -13.98 14.30
C VAL A 118 27.42 -15.41 14.43
N ALA A 119 27.71 -15.85 15.65
CA ALA A 119 28.08 -17.24 15.85
C ALA A 119 26.95 -18.17 15.39
N ARG A 120 27.30 -19.30 14.73
CA ARG A 120 26.29 -20.22 14.19
C ARG A 120 25.25 -20.63 15.25
N ALA A 121 25.71 -20.91 16.50
CA ALA A 121 24.82 -21.30 17.60
C ALA A 121 23.78 -20.23 17.97
N ASP A 122 24.01 -18.97 17.64
CA ASP A 122 23.14 -17.85 18.00
C ASP A 122 22.20 -17.43 16.87
N VAL A 123 22.29 -18.05 15.68
CA VAL A 123 21.50 -17.64 14.50
C VAL A 123 19.99 -17.67 14.75
N ALA A 124 19.47 -18.74 15.34
CA ALA A 124 18.04 -18.84 15.63
C ALA A 124 17.56 -17.74 16.58
N ARG A 125 18.34 -17.46 17.62
CA ARG A 125 18.07 -16.37 18.57
C ARG A 125 18.14 -15.01 17.88
N PHE A 126 19.16 -14.79 17.05
CA PHE A 126 19.32 -13.55 16.30
C PHE A 126 18.05 -13.19 15.49
N TYR A 127 17.51 -14.15 14.75
CA TYR A 127 16.30 -13.91 13.97
C TYR A 127 15.03 -13.79 14.82
N ALA A 128 14.91 -14.57 15.90
CA ALA A 128 13.81 -14.43 16.84
C ALA A 128 13.78 -13.03 17.48
N ASP A 129 14.95 -12.51 17.83
CA ASP A 129 15.10 -11.16 18.39
C ASP A 129 14.89 -10.09 17.30
N PHE A 130 15.42 -10.28 16.09
CA PHE A 130 15.27 -9.34 14.98
C PHE A 130 13.81 -9.11 14.58
N TRP A 131 12.99 -10.16 14.57
CA TRP A 131 11.56 -10.04 14.19
C TRP A 131 10.63 -9.82 15.38
N GLY A 132 11.04 -10.16 16.61
CA GLY A 132 10.17 -10.17 17.78
C GLY A 132 10.49 -9.16 18.87
N THR A 133 11.72 -8.61 18.90
CA THR A 133 12.18 -7.73 19.96
C THR A 133 12.63 -6.37 19.41
N PRO A 134 12.08 -5.24 19.88
CA PRO A 134 12.52 -3.92 19.45
C PRO A 134 14.02 -3.70 19.71
N SER A 135 14.75 -3.25 18.69
CA SER A 135 16.19 -3.05 18.74
C SER A 135 16.63 -1.93 17.77
N ALA A 136 17.87 -1.47 17.90
CA ALA A 136 18.43 -0.52 16.93
C ALA A 136 18.54 -1.12 15.51
N LEU A 137 18.67 -2.44 15.38
CA LEU A 137 18.81 -3.12 14.10
C LEU A 137 17.50 -3.13 13.30
N ASN A 138 16.35 -3.30 13.97
CA ASN A 138 15.03 -3.25 13.35
C ASN A 138 14.32 -1.90 13.56
N HIS A 139 15.08 -0.86 13.94
CA HIS A 139 14.57 0.50 14.22
C HIS A 139 13.43 0.55 15.25
N GLY A 140 13.35 -0.44 16.12
CA GLY A 140 12.30 -0.58 17.13
C GLY A 140 11.02 -1.27 16.63
N HIS A 141 10.96 -1.70 15.38
CA HIS A 141 9.76 -2.27 14.74
C HIS A 141 9.83 -3.79 14.66
N THR A 142 8.69 -4.44 14.90
CA THR A 142 8.60 -5.90 14.99
C THR A 142 7.32 -6.44 14.35
N VAL A 143 7.32 -7.73 14.06
CA VAL A 143 6.11 -8.45 13.61
C VAL A 143 5.03 -8.44 14.70
N HIS A 144 5.44 -8.45 15.99
CA HIS A 144 4.50 -8.31 17.11
C HIS A 144 3.78 -6.96 17.07
N GLU A 145 4.54 -5.86 16.89
CA GLU A 145 3.99 -4.51 16.76
C GLU A 145 2.93 -4.44 15.66
N TYR A 146 3.23 -4.99 14.47
CA TYR A 146 2.30 -4.98 13.35
C TYR A 146 0.95 -5.62 13.71
N TRP A 147 0.97 -6.82 14.29
CA TRP A 147 -0.27 -7.50 14.65
C TRP A 147 -1.04 -6.81 15.77
N MET A 148 -0.33 -6.25 16.75
CA MET A 148 -0.94 -5.41 17.80
C MET A 148 -1.64 -4.18 17.19
N GLU A 149 -0.98 -3.49 16.26
CA GLU A 149 -1.54 -2.33 15.57
C GLU A 149 -2.77 -2.70 14.75
N GLN A 150 -2.65 -3.68 13.85
CA GLN A 150 -3.71 -4.03 12.91
C GLN A 150 -4.96 -4.62 13.58
N THR A 151 -4.85 -5.01 14.83
CA THR A 151 -5.95 -5.59 15.63
C THR A 151 -6.34 -4.75 16.84
N ASN A 152 -5.84 -3.53 16.96
CA ASN A 152 -6.04 -2.68 18.14
C ASN A 152 -5.72 -3.40 19.46
N GLY A 153 -4.57 -4.07 19.52
CA GLY A 153 -4.07 -4.75 20.71
C GLY A 153 -4.71 -6.10 20.99
N ARG A 154 -5.41 -6.73 20.03
CA ARG A 154 -6.06 -8.03 20.27
C ARG A 154 -5.16 -9.22 19.98
N VAL A 155 -4.33 -9.13 18.96
CA VAL A 155 -3.46 -10.23 18.51
C VAL A 155 -2.00 -9.77 18.55
N GLY A 156 -1.11 -10.63 19.02
CA GLY A 156 0.33 -10.44 18.99
C GLY A 156 1.04 -11.75 18.68
N VAL A 157 2.37 -11.70 18.50
CA VAL A 157 3.19 -12.87 18.23
C VAL A 157 4.36 -12.97 19.20
N GLU A 158 4.87 -14.19 19.37
CA GLU A 158 6.06 -14.47 20.17
C GLU A 158 6.88 -15.56 19.46
N PHE A 159 8.16 -15.31 19.25
CA PHE A 159 9.09 -16.27 18.64
C PHE A 159 9.88 -17.03 19.69
N THR A 160 9.94 -18.36 19.57
CA THR A 160 10.82 -19.21 20.38
C THR A 160 11.87 -19.83 19.45
N PRO A 161 13.17 -19.54 19.63
CA PRO A 161 14.22 -20.01 18.73
C PRO A 161 14.63 -21.45 19.01
N PHE A 162 14.89 -22.21 17.93
CA PHE A 162 15.40 -23.58 17.94
C PHE A 162 16.50 -23.79 16.90
N GLY A 163 17.48 -24.64 17.21
CA GLY A 163 18.60 -24.93 16.33
C GLY A 163 19.75 -23.93 16.47
N PRO A 164 20.55 -23.67 15.43
CA PRO A 164 20.38 -24.17 14.06
C PRO A 164 20.77 -25.62 13.87
N TYR A 165 19.97 -26.33 13.09
CA TYR A 165 20.23 -27.72 12.74
C TYR A 165 21.00 -27.79 11.42
N ARG A 166 21.92 -28.77 11.30
CA ARG A 166 22.61 -29.07 10.05
C ARG A 166 21.80 -30.10 9.28
N LEU A 167 21.31 -29.70 8.12
CA LEU A 167 20.58 -30.58 7.21
C LEU A 167 21.46 -31.73 6.71
N PRO A 168 20.90 -32.91 6.40
CA PRO A 168 21.68 -34.06 5.94
C PRO A 168 22.14 -33.99 4.50
N ARG A 169 21.49 -33.13 3.68
CA ARG A 169 21.70 -33.01 2.24
C ARG A 169 22.27 -31.65 1.87
N LYS A 170 22.97 -31.58 0.72
CA LYS A 170 23.39 -30.32 0.10
C LYS A 170 22.19 -29.49 -0.33
N GLN A 171 22.37 -28.19 -0.49
CA GLN A 171 21.28 -27.27 -0.83
C GLN A 171 20.55 -27.67 -2.12
N PHE A 172 21.28 -27.98 -3.21
CA PHE A 172 20.69 -28.34 -4.49
C PHE A 172 19.87 -29.64 -4.44
N GLU A 173 20.14 -30.53 -3.48
CA GLU A 173 19.40 -31.79 -3.33
C GLU A 173 17.98 -31.59 -2.79
N TYR A 174 17.65 -30.37 -2.29
CA TYR A 174 16.30 -29.98 -1.89
C TYR A 174 15.50 -29.34 -3.01
N GLY A 175 16.12 -29.13 -4.17
CA GLY A 175 15.53 -28.41 -5.30
C GLY A 175 15.92 -26.93 -5.30
N LEU A 176 15.59 -26.23 -6.36
CA LEU A 176 16.05 -24.87 -6.64
C LEU A 176 14.92 -23.83 -6.73
N ASN A 177 13.68 -24.22 -6.56
CA ASN A 177 12.54 -23.32 -6.51
C ASN A 177 11.42 -23.88 -5.61
N ASP A 178 10.45 -23.03 -5.28
CA ASP A 178 9.35 -23.32 -4.37
C ASP A 178 8.18 -24.09 -4.99
N ILE A 179 8.15 -24.22 -6.31
CA ILE A 179 7.05 -24.94 -7.01
C ILE A 179 7.24 -26.45 -6.89
N GLY A 180 8.41 -26.87 -6.50
CA GLY A 180 8.78 -28.27 -6.39
C GLY A 180 10.23 -28.50 -6.80
N GLN A 181 10.59 -29.75 -7.01
CA GLN A 181 11.95 -30.08 -7.36
C GLN A 181 12.30 -29.60 -8.75
N ASN A 182 13.31 -28.74 -8.84
CA ASN A 182 13.82 -28.23 -10.11
C ASN A 182 15.04 -29.03 -10.54
N GLY A 183 14.94 -29.74 -11.66
CA GLY A 183 16.04 -30.51 -12.21
C GLY A 183 17.14 -29.69 -12.89
N THR A 184 16.97 -28.37 -13.08
CA THR A 184 17.87 -27.54 -13.89
C THR A 184 19.31 -27.54 -13.37
N GLY A 185 19.50 -27.42 -12.06
CA GLY A 185 20.84 -27.46 -11.45
C GLY A 185 21.23 -28.82 -10.88
N CYS A 186 20.44 -29.87 -11.12
CA CYS A 186 20.70 -31.19 -10.57
C CYS A 186 21.81 -31.88 -11.37
N PRO A 187 22.97 -32.23 -10.76
CA PRO A 187 24.05 -32.91 -11.46
C PRO A 187 23.63 -34.27 -11.99
N ALA A 188 24.21 -34.70 -13.12
CA ALA A 188 23.98 -36.02 -13.69
C ALA A 188 24.29 -37.12 -12.66
N GLY A 189 23.32 -38.02 -12.44
CA GLY A 189 23.44 -39.10 -11.45
C GLY A 189 23.08 -38.72 -10.01
N SER A 190 22.74 -37.44 -9.74
CA SER A 190 22.21 -36.98 -8.44
C SER A 190 20.69 -36.96 -8.44
N THR A 191 20.09 -37.01 -7.24
CA THR A 191 18.65 -36.90 -7.04
C THR A 191 18.36 -35.62 -6.25
N CYS A 192 17.62 -34.68 -6.85
CA CYS A 192 17.28 -33.39 -6.24
C CYS A 192 15.82 -33.41 -5.77
N ASN A 193 15.50 -34.25 -4.81
CA ASN A 193 14.15 -34.49 -4.30
C ASN A 193 14.06 -34.50 -2.77
N GLY A 194 15.02 -33.87 -2.08
CA GLY A 194 14.98 -33.73 -0.62
C GLY A 194 13.72 -32.94 -0.19
N ASN A 195 13.12 -33.33 0.93
CA ASN A 195 12.06 -32.56 1.56
C ASN A 195 12.63 -31.79 2.73
N LEU A 196 12.85 -30.49 2.55
CA LEU A 196 13.48 -29.63 3.54
C LEU A 196 12.70 -29.59 4.85
N ASP A 197 11.38 -29.40 4.77
CA ASP A 197 10.52 -29.30 5.95
C ASP A 197 10.53 -30.58 6.76
N ALA A 198 10.48 -31.73 6.09
CA ALA A 198 10.51 -33.02 6.76
C ALA A 198 11.86 -33.28 7.45
N ASP A 199 12.97 -32.93 6.80
CA ASP A 199 14.31 -33.11 7.39
C ASP A 199 14.53 -32.14 8.56
N VAL A 200 14.12 -30.87 8.47
CA VAL A 200 14.17 -29.89 9.57
C VAL A 200 13.33 -30.39 10.75
N ASP A 201 12.10 -30.81 10.51
CA ASP A 201 11.19 -31.29 11.55
C ASP A 201 11.70 -32.55 12.24
N ALA A 202 12.33 -33.45 11.49
CA ALA A 202 12.94 -34.65 12.05
C ALA A 202 14.09 -34.30 13.01
N LEU A 203 14.97 -33.39 12.61
CA LEU A 203 16.08 -32.92 13.43
C LEU A 203 15.58 -32.18 14.69
N TRP A 204 14.59 -31.31 14.53
CA TRP A 204 14.00 -30.57 15.63
C TRP A 204 13.36 -31.51 16.69
N ARG A 205 12.53 -32.46 16.20
CA ARG A 205 11.92 -33.47 17.09
C ARG A 205 12.93 -34.38 17.76
N ALA A 206 14.02 -34.71 17.09
CA ALA A 206 15.10 -35.50 17.70
C ALA A 206 15.81 -34.76 18.84
N ALA A 207 15.95 -33.43 18.71
CA ALA A 207 16.59 -32.59 19.71
C ALA A 207 15.67 -32.23 20.89
N GLU A 208 14.41 -31.93 20.64
CA GLU A 208 13.48 -31.30 21.60
C GLU A 208 12.35 -32.23 22.09
N GLY A 209 12.23 -33.41 21.49
CA GLY A 209 11.17 -34.38 21.76
C GLY A 209 10.10 -34.42 20.66
N ALA A 210 9.49 -35.61 20.50
CA ALA A 210 8.53 -35.89 19.41
C ALA A 210 7.32 -34.94 19.39
N ASP A 211 6.91 -34.46 20.57
CA ASP A 211 5.72 -33.63 20.77
C ASP A 211 6.01 -32.12 20.73
N VAL A 212 7.24 -31.71 20.44
CA VAL A 212 7.64 -30.30 20.48
C VAL A 212 6.73 -29.39 19.68
N ARG A 213 6.29 -29.85 18.49
CA ARG A 213 5.38 -29.09 17.61
C ARG A 213 4.06 -28.70 18.29
N ASN A 214 3.55 -29.53 19.19
CA ASN A 214 2.26 -29.30 19.86
C ASN A 214 2.28 -28.12 20.85
N ARG A 215 3.45 -27.62 21.18
CA ARG A 215 3.63 -26.45 22.07
C ARG A 215 3.40 -25.12 21.36
N PHE A 216 3.32 -25.10 20.04
CA PHE A 216 3.30 -23.90 19.20
C PHE A 216 2.07 -23.86 18.30
N ASP A 217 1.62 -22.64 18.04
CA ASP A 217 0.50 -22.38 17.12
C ASP A 217 0.99 -22.44 15.67
N LEU A 218 2.23 -21.97 15.42
CA LEU A 218 2.87 -21.93 14.10
C LEU A 218 4.35 -22.38 14.21
N VAL A 219 4.85 -22.94 13.13
CA VAL A 219 6.29 -23.21 12.94
C VAL A 219 6.77 -22.36 11.77
N LEU A 220 7.82 -21.58 12.01
CA LEU A 220 8.54 -20.83 11.00
C LEU A 220 9.95 -21.46 10.87
N ARG A 221 10.20 -22.13 9.75
CA ARG A 221 11.51 -22.71 9.44
C ARG A 221 12.33 -21.69 8.69
N VAL A 222 13.49 -21.33 9.24
CA VAL A 222 14.41 -20.35 8.65
C VAL A 222 15.68 -21.07 8.22
N TYR A 223 15.96 -21.06 6.93
CA TYR A 223 17.12 -21.76 6.38
C TYR A 223 18.07 -20.81 5.63
N ALA A 224 19.30 -21.25 5.47
CA ALA A 224 20.34 -20.48 4.81
C ALA A 224 19.98 -20.16 3.35
N GLY A 225 20.26 -18.94 2.89
CA GLY A 225 20.07 -18.51 1.51
C GLY A 225 19.49 -17.11 1.38
N TYR A 226 19.13 -16.73 0.16
CA TYR A 226 18.60 -15.42 -0.21
C TYR A 226 17.15 -15.50 -0.67
N ASP A 227 16.41 -14.40 -0.52
CA ASP A 227 15.10 -14.24 -1.16
C ASP A 227 15.26 -14.10 -2.68
N GLU A 228 14.61 -14.98 -3.42
CA GLU A 228 14.64 -15.04 -4.88
C GLU A 228 14.12 -13.76 -5.52
N THR A 229 12.97 -13.25 -5.04
CA THR A 229 12.26 -12.20 -5.74
C THR A 229 12.98 -10.85 -5.72
N SER A 230 13.66 -10.51 -4.64
CA SER A 230 14.44 -9.27 -4.57
C SER A 230 15.80 -9.42 -5.25
N VAL A 231 16.50 -10.53 -4.99
CA VAL A 231 17.83 -10.74 -5.56
C VAL A 231 17.79 -10.94 -7.08
N TRP A 232 16.70 -11.48 -7.60
CA TRP A 232 16.51 -11.59 -9.05
C TRP A 232 16.53 -10.23 -9.75
N GLN A 233 15.78 -9.24 -9.27
CA GLN A 233 15.73 -7.92 -9.89
C GLN A 233 17.10 -7.25 -9.91
N GLU A 234 17.85 -7.31 -8.82
CA GLU A 234 19.13 -6.60 -8.70
C GLU A 234 20.32 -7.38 -9.27
N PHE A 235 20.31 -8.70 -9.15
CA PHE A 235 21.49 -9.52 -9.40
C PHE A 235 21.25 -10.71 -10.33
N GLY A 236 20.03 -10.90 -10.81
CA GLY A 236 19.67 -11.91 -11.78
C GLY A 236 19.69 -11.38 -13.22
N GLU A 237 18.55 -11.53 -13.92
CA GLU A 237 18.41 -11.14 -15.32
C GLU A 237 18.66 -9.65 -15.58
N MET A 238 18.38 -8.77 -14.60
CA MET A 238 18.68 -7.34 -14.71
C MET A 238 20.18 -7.06 -14.76
N MET A 239 20.99 -7.83 -14.03
CA MET A 239 22.44 -7.64 -13.96
C MET A 239 23.17 -8.33 -15.11
N PHE A 240 22.70 -9.48 -15.58
CA PHE A 240 23.36 -10.31 -16.59
C PHE A 240 22.49 -10.41 -17.85
N GLN A 241 23.11 -10.33 -19.04
CA GLN A 241 22.40 -10.42 -20.31
C GLN A 241 22.12 -11.87 -20.72
N THR A 242 23.03 -12.77 -20.39
CA THR A 242 22.94 -14.19 -20.72
C THR A 242 23.33 -15.04 -19.50
N ARG A 243 22.98 -16.31 -19.51
CA ARG A 243 23.34 -17.29 -18.47
C ARG A 243 24.85 -17.41 -18.30
N GLU A 244 25.55 -17.33 -19.40
CA GLU A 244 26.99 -17.49 -19.51
C GLU A 244 27.74 -16.26 -18.94
N ASP A 245 27.08 -15.11 -18.80
CA ASP A 245 27.64 -13.91 -18.20
C ASP A 245 27.71 -13.98 -16.67
N VAL A 246 27.05 -14.96 -16.02
CA VAL A 246 27.07 -15.12 -14.56
C VAL A 246 28.43 -15.64 -14.10
N PRO A 247 29.23 -14.84 -13.34
CA PRO A 247 30.55 -15.27 -12.91
C PRO A 247 30.49 -16.29 -11.75
N ASP A 248 31.61 -17.02 -11.53
CA ASP A 248 31.72 -18.06 -10.50
C ASP A 248 31.36 -17.56 -9.10
N ALA A 249 31.65 -16.30 -8.77
CA ALA A 249 31.30 -15.70 -7.49
C ALA A 249 29.78 -15.65 -7.21
N TRP A 250 28.97 -15.72 -8.24
CA TRP A 250 27.50 -15.72 -8.19
C TRP A 250 26.90 -17.11 -8.37
N GLY A 251 27.77 -18.09 -8.64
CA GLY A 251 27.41 -19.49 -8.77
C GLY A 251 27.20 -20.19 -7.41
N PRO A 252 26.94 -21.51 -7.50
CA PRO A 252 26.83 -22.34 -6.31
C PRO A 252 28.21 -22.62 -5.69
N PRO A 253 28.27 -23.08 -4.42
CA PRO A 253 29.52 -23.58 -3.84
C PRO A 253 30.09 -24.83 -4.54
N ASP A 254 29.24 -25.62 -5.17
CA ASP A 254 29.65 -26.82 -5.92
C ASP A 254 30.01 -26.44 -7.36
N PRO A 255 31.29 -26.59 -7.77
CA PRO A 255 31.75 -26.19 -9.09
C PRO A 255 31.23 -27.06 -10.22
N ASN A 256 30.56 -28.17 -9.91
CA ASN A 256 29.95 -29.03 -10.93
C ASN A 256 28.52 -28.58 -11.31
N LEU A 257 27.99 -27.59 -10.61
CA LEU A 257 26.70 -27.01 -10.92
C LEU A 257 26.83 -25.79 -11.81
N PRO A 258 25.85 -25.49 -12.68
CA PRO A 258 25.86 -24.26 -13.46
C PRO A 258 25.75 -23.04 -12.54
N ASN A 259 26.32 -21.90 -12.96
CA ASN A 259 26.24 -20.64 -12.21
C ASN A 259 24.84 -20.02 -12.23
N TRP A 260 23.95 -20.53 -13.04
CA TRP A 260 22.58 -20.07 -13.18
C TRP A 260 21.58 -21.18 -12.86
N VAL A 261 20.36 -20.76 -12.50
CA VAL A 261 19.22 -21.67 -12.27
C VAL A 261 17.97 -21.06 -12.87
N ARG A 262 16.98 -21.91 -13.12
CA ARG A 262 15.62 -21.46 -13.41
C ARG A 262 14.94 -21.06 -12.11
N SER A 263 14.33 -19.88 -12.09
CA SER A 263 13.43 -19.48 -10.99
C SER A 263 11.97 -19.66 -11.40
N ARG A 264 11.05 -19.50 -10.47
CA ARG A 264 9.62 -19.54 -10.78
C ARG A 264 9.13 -18.33 -11.60
N TYR A 265 9.91 -17.25 -11.62
CA TYR A 265 9.55 -16.01 -12.30
C TYR A 265 10.16 -15.89 -13.69
N VAL A 266 11.38 -16.42 -13.90
CA VAL A 266 12.13 -16.28 -15.14
C VAL A 266 12.82 -17.58 -15.51
N ASP A 267 13.13 -17.74 -16.81
CA ASP A 267 13.79 -18.96 -17.31
C ASP A 267 15.20 -19.14 -16.77
N TRP A 268 15.87 -18.07 -16.34
CA TRP A 268 17.17 -18.11 -15.70
C TRP A 268 17.43 -16.89 -14.83
N THR A 269 18.25 -17.09 -13.82
CA THR A 269 18.85 -16.04 -12.97
C THR A 269 20.14 -16.56 -12.37
N SER A 270 20.90 -15.75 -11.63
CA SER A 270 22.06 -16.27 -10.94
C SER A 270 21.67 -17.34 -9.91
N TRP A 271 22.54 -18.31 -9.68
CA TRP A 271 22.32 -19.37 -8.68
C TRP A 271 21.85 -18.84 -7.32
N LYS A 272 22.57 -17.83 -6.80
CA LYS A 272 22.24 -17.27 -5.49
C LYS A 272 20.88 -16.58 -5.44
N ALA A 273 20.43 -16.00 -6.55
CA ALA A 273 19.13 -15.38 -6.63
C ALA A 273 17.98 -16.40 -6.76
N GLY A 274 18.23 -17.48 -7.50
CA GLY A 274 17.20 -18.45 -7.84
C GLY A 274 17.09 -19.65 -6.90
N SER A 275 18.07 -19.89 -6.07
CA SER A 275 18.10 -21.10 -5.23
C SER A 275 17.27 -20.91 -3.97
N GLN A 276 15.98 -21.25 -4.01
CA GLN A 276 15.14 -21.13 -2.82
C GLN A 276 14.00 -22.11 -2.74
N LEU A 277 13.51 -22.24 -1.52
CA LEU A 277 12.21 -22.76 -1.14
C LEU A 277 11.61 -21.82 -0.10
N TRP A 278 10.39 -21.35 -0.30
CA TRP A 278 9.68 -20.59 0.71
C TRP A 278 8.16 -20.79 0.64
N GLY A 279 7.49 -20.49 1.71
CA GLY A 279 6.06 -20.61 1.86
C GLY A 279 5.63 -20.16 3.25
N SER A 280 4.36 -20.37 3.60
CA SER A 280 3.77 -19.88 4.85
C SER A 280 4.44 -20.37 6.15
N SER A 281 5.32 -21.34 6.08
CA SER A 281 6.05 -21.85 7.27
C SER A 281 7.52 -22.18 7.03
N SER A 282 8.06 -21.80 5.86
CA SER A 282 9.47 -22.05 5.51
C SER A 282 10.00 -20.95 4.63
N MET A 283 11.09 -20.29 5.04
CA MET A 283 11.65 -19.17 4.32
C MET A 283 13.15 -19.04 4.54
N ARG A 284 13.80 -18.24 3.70
CA ARG A 284 15.23 -17.99 3.82
C ARG A 284 15.52 -16.93 4.87
N GLN A 285 16.76 -16.95 5.37
CA GLN A 285 17.24 -15.98 6.36
C GLN A 285 17.22 -14.52 5.87
N GLY A 286 17.15 -14.29 4.58
CA GLY A 286 17.09 -12.95 3.98
C GLY A 286 15.71 -12.32 4.00
N GLU A 287 14.68 -13.04 4.44
CA GLU A 287 13.32 -12.52 4.43
C GLU A 287 13.12 -11.37 5.41
N SER A 288 12.23 -10.48 5.03
CA SER A 288 11.89 -9.29 5.79
C SER A 288 10.71 -9.52 6.74
N SER A 289 10.53 -8.58 7.67
CA SER A 289 9.36 -8.57 8.57
C SER A 289 8.05 -8.53 7.78
N GLY A 290 8.03 -7.84 6.64
CA GLY A 290 6.85 -7.73 5.78
C GLY A 290 6.45 -9.06 5.16
N THR A 291 7.42 -9.81 4.61
CA THR A 291 7.15 -11.16 4.08
C THR A 291 6.68 -12.09 5.20
N ILE A 292 7.35 -12.08 6.37
CA ILE A 292 6.93 -12.93 7.50
C ILE A 292 5.51 -12.57 7.96
N THR A 293 5.17 -11.29 8.00
CA THR A 293 3.84 -10.82 8.36
C THR A 293 2.78 -11.28 7.35
N HIS A 294 3.09 -11.21 6.06
CA HIS A 294 2.25 -11.73 4.98
C HIS A 294 2.00 -13.24 5.13
N GLU A 295 3.06 -14.02 5.36
CA GLU A 295 2.96 -15.47 5.54
C GLU A 295 2.18 -15.85 6.82
N ILE A 296 2.35 -15.10 7.91
CA ILE A 296 1.52 -15.29 9.12
C ILE A 296 0.04 -15.01 8.82
N ALA A 297 -0.30 -14.03 7.98
CA ALA A 297 -1.67 -13.74 7.62
C ALA A 297 -2.38 -14.94 6.97
N HIS A 298 -1.67 -15.73 6.15
CA HIS A 298 -2.21 -16.97 5.59
C HIS A 298 -2.68 -17.95 6.66
N THR A 299 -2.02 -17.98 7.82
CA THR A 299 -2.40 -18.87 8.94
C THR A 299 -3.73 -18.48 9.59
N PHE A 300 -4.20 -17.25 9.38
CA PHE A 300 -5.54 -16.81 9.78
C PHE A 300 -6.61 -17.15 8.74
N GLY A 301 -6.24 -17.69 7.58
CA GLY A 301 -7.16 -18.15 6.55
C GLY A 301 -7.48 -17.12 5.47
N ILE A 302 -6.55 -16.24 5.13
CA ILE A 302 -6.64 -15.34 3.97
C ILE A 302 -5.69 -15.80 2.87
N ALA A 303 -6.10 -15.68 1.61
CA ALA A 303 -5.29 -16.00 0.45
C ALA A 303 -4.49 -14.76 -0.05
N ASP A 304 -3.58 -14.99 -1.00
CA ASP A 304 -2.89 -13.93 -1.73
C ASP A 304 -3.84 -13.09 -2.57
N ASN A 305 -3.61 -11.79 -2.61
CA ASN A 305 -4.23 -10.87 -3.56
C ASN A 305 -3.25 -10.42 -4.67
N ASN A 306 -2.07 -10.99 -4.71
CA ASN A 306 -1.01 -10.61 -5.63
C ASN A 306 -1.09 -11.36 -6.98
N ASN A 307 -0.36 -10.87 -7.96
CA ASN A 307 -0.10 -11.52 -9.24
C ASN A 307 1.41 -11.57 -9.51
N ASN A 308 1.81 -12.35 -10.51
CA ASN A 308 3.19 -12.35 -10.99
C ASN A 308 3.39 -11.21 -12.01
N PRO A 309 4.17 -10.17 -11.70
CA PRO A 309 4.37 -9.04 -12.58
C PRO A 309 5.30 -9.30 -13.76
N TYR A 310 5.94 -10.48 -13.81
CA TYR A 310 6.99 -10.80 -14.78
C TYR A 310 6.54 -11.76 -15.88
N VAL A 311 5.30 -12.23 -15.83
CA VAL A 311 4.74 -13.21 -16.78
C VAL A 311 3.76 -12.55 -17.74
N SER A 312 4.03 -12.70 -19.04
CA SER A 312 3.12 -12.25 -20.10
C SER A 312 1.94 -13.24 -20.27
N PRO A 313 0.71 -12.74 -20.54
CA PRO A 313 0.33 -11.34 -20.65
C PRO A 313 0.36 -10.64 -19.29
N TYR A 314 0.94 -9.44 -19.28
CA TYR A 314 1.01 -8.63 -18.06
C TYR A 314 -0.40 -8.23 -17.61
N ARG A 315 -0.68 -8.39 -16.31
CA ARG A 315 -1.96 -8.07 -15.70
C ARG A 315 -1.75 -7.09 -14.57
N ARG A 316 -2.65 -6.14 -14.43
CA ARG A 316 -2.63 -5.19 -13.34
C ARG A 316 -2.70 -5.91 -11.98
N VAL A 317 -1.94 -5.43 -11.00
CA VAL A 317 -2.04 -5.88 -9.60
C VAL A 317 -3.42 -5.52 -9.01
N GLY A 318 -3.88 -6.30 -8.04
CA GLY A 318 -5.18 -6.11 -7.42
C GLY A 318 -5.24 -4.90 -6.50
N SER A 319 -4.42 -4.89 -5.47
CA SER A 319 -4.35 -3.86 -4.43
C SER A 319 -2.96 -3.21 -4.27
N GLY A 320 -1.94 -3.77 -4.88
CA GLY A 320 -0.59 -3.19 -4.93
C GLY A 320 -0.02 -2.86 -3.56
N THR A 321 0.56 -1.70 -3.43
CA THR A 321 1.25 -1.21 -2.22
C THR A 321 0.34 -0.93 -1.03
N TRP A 322 -0.99 -1.02 -1.22
CA TRP A 322 -2.00 -0.66 -0.22
C TRP A 322 -2.44 -1.83 0.68
N ASP A 323 -1.97 -3.04 0.40
CA ASP A 323 -2.40 -4.26 1.09
C ASP A 323 -1.22 -5.19 1.39
N VAL A 324 -1.09 -5.61 2.65
CA VAL A 324 -0.09 -6.63 3.04
C VAL A 324 -0.27 -7.96 2.30
N MET A 325 -1.48 -8.28 1.83
CA MET A 325 -1.75 -9.50 1.04
C MET A 325 -1.44 -9.33 -0.45
N ASP A 326 -0.87 -8.20 -0.85
CA ASP A 326 -0.33 -7.91 -2.17
C ASP A 326 1.08 -7.32 -2.03
N ARG A 327 1.50 -6.43 -2.88
CA ARG A 327 2.84 -5.81 -2.90
C ARG A 327 3.10 -4.90 -1.70
N GLY A 328 2.07 -4.53 -0.93
CA GLY A 328 2.23 -3.83 0.34
C GLY A 328 3.03 -4.61 1.40
N SER A 329 3.22 -5.93 1.24
CA SER A 329 4.16 -6.72 2.04
C SER A 329 5.62 -6.27 1.88
N PHE A 330 5.93 -5.57 0.78
CA PHE A 330 7.28 -5.11 0.47
C PHE A 330 7.53 -3.64 0.80
N ASN A 331 6.60 -2.98 1.47
CA ASN A 331 6.77 -1.60 1.91
C ASN A 331 7.88 -1.48 2.96
N GLY A 332 8.54 -0.34 2.94
CA GLY A 332 9.64 0.00 3.84
C GLY A 332 10.63 0.95 3.18
N PRO A 333 11.62 1.44 3.93
CA PRO A 333 12.63 2.34 3.42
C PRO A 333 13.41 1.74 2.24
N GLY A 334 13.54 2.50 1.14
CA GLY A 334 14.27 2.07 -0.04
C GLY A 334 13.51 1.09 -0.93
N GLY A 335 12.24 0.80 -0.61
CA GLY A 335 11.37 -0.02 -1.43
C GLY A 335 11.78 -1.49 -1.56
N PRO A 336 11.07 -2.27 -2.39
CA PRO A 336 11.27 -3.70 -2.52
C PRO A 336 12.66 -4.09 -3.07
N HIS A 337 13.34 -3.22 -3.81
CA HIS A 337 14.67 -3.49 -4.34
C HIS A 337 15.76 -3.52 -3.26
N ASN A 338 15.50 -3.00 -2.06
CA ASN A 338 16.44 -3.03 -0.92
C ASN A 338 16.19 -4.17 0.07
N ARG A 339 15.28 -5.10 -0.21
CA ARG A 339 15.02 -6.23 0.70
C ARG A 339 16.01 -7.40 0.55
N TRP A 340 16.90 -7.35 -0.43
CA TRP A 340 17.96 -8.36 -0.64
C TRP A 340 19.09 -8.30 0.40
N VAL A 341 19.16 -7.25 1.22
CA VAL A 341 20.16 -7.13 2.29
C VAL A 341 19.87 -8.10 3.44
N VAL A 342 20.91 -8.63 4.05
CA VAL A 342 20.80 -9.62 5.14
C VAL A 342 21.42 -9.05 6.42
N PRO A 343 20.67 -8.88 7.52
CA PRO A 343 19.22 -9.06 7.65
C PRO A 343 18.47 -7.94 6.90
N ALA A 344 17.22 -8.20 6.51
CA ALA A 344 16.40 -7.27 5.76
C ALA A 344 15.81 -6.17 6.68
N ALA A 345 16.64 -5.18 7.01
CA ALA A 345 16.29 -4.08 7.93
C ALA A 345 15.79 -2.82 7.21
N GLN A 346 15.61 -2.86 5.91
CA GLN A 346 15.17 -1.74 5.07
C GLN A 346 13.97 -2.16 4.23
N GLY A 347 14.12 -2.33 2.92
CA GLY A 347 13.03 -2.74 2.05
C GLY A 347 12.22 -3.90 2.63
N ALA A 348 10.90 -3.81 2.56
CA ALA A 348 9.93 -4.74 3.17
C ALA A 348 10.03 -4.86 4.71
N ALA A 349 10.65 -3.90 5.38
CA ALA A 349 10.77 -3.92 6.84
C ALA A 349 9.48 -3.50 7.56
N MET A 350 8.58 -2.76 6.88
CA MET A 350 7.30 -2.34 7.44
C MET A 350 6.19 -2.47 6.39
N PRO A 351 5.44 -3.57 6.40
CA PRO A 351 4.38 -3.80 5.43
C PRO A 351 3.20 -2.86 5.63
N ALA A 352 2.44 -2.61 4.56
CA ALA A 352 1.18 -1.87 4.63
C ALA A 352 0.18 -2.52 5.60
N GLY A 353 -0.74 -1.72 6.12
CA GLY A 353 -1.87 -2.20 6.90
C GLY A 353 -2.78 -3.14 6.09
N GLN A 354 -3.60 -3.89 6.80
CA GLN A 354 -4.65 -4.71 6.21
C GLN A 354 -5.76 -3.83 5.62
N THR A 355 -6.26 -4.19 4.44
CA THR A 355 -7.46 -3.55 3.86
C THR A 355 -8.70 -3.87 4.72
N LEU A 356 -9.74 -3.06 4.57
CA LEU A 356 -11.04 -3.29 5.23
C LEU A 356 -11.57 -4.71 4.94
N ARG A 357 -11.37 -5.19 3.71
CA ARG A 357 -11.79 -6.55 3.32
C ARG A 357 -11.09 -7.60 4.18
N SER A 358 -9.78 -7.50 4.34
CA SER A 358 -8.99 -8.41 5.14
C SER A 358 -9.33 -8.31 6.63
N LYS A 359 -9.46 -7.10 7.16
CA LYS A 359 -9.86 -6.87 8.56
C LYS A 359 -11.24 -7.45 8.88
N LEU A 360 -12.22 -7.31 7.98
CA LEU A 360 -13.56 -7.88 8.15
C LEU A 360 -13.52 -9.41 8.12
N LYS A 361 -12.83 -10.00 7.15
CA LYS A 361 -12.72 -11.47 7.04
C LYS A 361 -12.07 -12.09 8.28
N LEU A 362 -11.04 -11.45 8.81
CA LEU A 362 -10.26 -11.96 9.93
C LEU A 362 -10.81 -11.55 11.31
N GLY A 363 -11.83 -10.70 11.37
CA GLY A 363 -12.36 -10.15 12.61
C GLY A 363 -11.38 -9.18 13.30
N HIS A 364 -10.53 -8.50 12.55
CA HIS A 364 -9.52 -7.58 13.06
C HIS A 364 -10.03 -6.14 13.22
N ILE A 365 -11.28 -5.87 12.88
CA ILE A 365 -11.97 -4.60 13.09
C ILE A 365 -13.30 -4.83 13.79
N ASP A 366 -13.71 -3.90 14.65
CA ASP A 366 -15.01 -4.00 15.30
C ASP A 366 -16.13 -3.62 14.32
N GLU A 367 -17.21 -4.39 14.35
CA GLU A 367 -18.37 -4.18 13.49
C GLU A 367 -18.94 -2.75 13.58
N ALA A 368 -18.92 -2.16 14.78
CA ALA A 368 -19.38 -0.78 15.03
C ALA A 368 -18.52 0.30 14.34
N GLN A 369 -17.32 -0.03 13.86
CA GLN A 369 -16.42 0.87 13.17
C GLN A 369 -16.57 0.81 11.64
N VAL A 370 -17.53 0.02 11.15
CA VAL A 370 -17.79 -0.17 9.72
C VAL A 370 -19.22 0.20 9.40
N LEU A 371 -19.42 1.24 8.59
CA LEU A 371 -20.73 1.56 8.06
C LEU A 371 -21.08 0.61 6.91
N ARG A 372 -22.15 -0.16 7.06
CA ARG A 372 -22.66 -1.07 6.04
C ARG A 372 -23.86 -0.48 5.31
N LEU A 373 -23.69 -0.31 4.00
CA LEU A 373 -24.72 0.19 3.10
C LEU A 373 -25.08 -0.88 2.06
N SER A 374 -26.27 -0.80 1.48
CA SER A 374 -26.69 -1.54 0.30
C SER A 374 -26.86 -0.58 -0.86
N ARG A 375 -26.32 -0.95 -2.03
CA ARG A 375 -26.54 -0.21 -3.28
C ARG A 375 -28.02 -0.04 -3.58
N GLU A 376 -28.78 -1.12 -3.42
CA GLU A 376 -30.22 -1.16 -3.70
C GLU A 376 -31.00 -0.23 -2.75
N ALA A 377 -30.62 -0.23 -1.47
CA ALA A 377 -31.23 0.65 -0.47
C ALA A 377 -30.91 2.13 -0.74
N LEU A 378 -29.71 2.47 -1.18
CA LEU A 378 -29.33 3.85 -1.54
C LEU A 378 -30.26 4.46 -2.61
N ARG A 379 -30.84 3.64 -3.50
CA ARG A 379 -31.81 4.11 -4.50
C ARG A 379 -33.05 4.76 -3.85
N THR A 380 -33.48 4.25 -2.72
CA THR A 380 -34.71 4.70 -2.02
C THR A 380 -34.43 5.56 -0.80
N THR A 381 -33.23 5.48 -0.21
CA THR A 381 -32.83 6.26 0.95
C THR A 381 -32.06 7.53 0.59
N GLY A 382 -31.42 7.56 -0.58
CA GLY A 382 -30.67 8.70 -1.10
C GLY A 382 -29.19 8.63 -0.78
N VAL A 383 -28.51 9.79 -0.83
CA VAL A 383 -27.08 9.89 -0.58
C VAL A 383 -26.76 9.64 0.89
N ALA A 384 -25.76 8.81 1.14
CA ALA A 384 -25.14 8.64 2.45
C ALA A 384 -23.88 9.50 2.53
N VAL A 385 -23.69 10.19 3.65
CA VAL A 385 -22.49 11.01 3.93
C VAL A 385 -21.93 10.56 5.28
N VAL A 386 -20.61 10.28 5.29
CA VAL A 386 -19.91 9.73 6.45
C VAL A 386 -18.51 10.29 6.57
N THR A 387 -18.02 10.50 7.79
CA THR A 387 -16.60 10.81 8.04
C THR A 387 -15.88 9.53 8.39
N VAL A 388 -14.82 9.21 7.64
CA VAL A 388 -14.00 8.00 7.77
C VAL A 388 -12.62 8.38 8.27
N LYS A 389 -12.25 7.85 9.43
CA LYS A 389 -10.96 8.06 10.08
C LYS A 389 -9.89 7.11 9.51
N ALA A 390 -8.63 7.51 9.56
CA ALA A 390 -7.51 6.69 9.09
C ALA A 390 -7.54 5.26 9.66
N ARG A 391 -7.34 4.27 8.76
CA ARG A 391 -7.51 2.83 9.04
C ARG A 391 -6.51 2.25 10.04
N THR A 392 -5.35 2.92 10.23
CA THR A 392 -4.29 2.57 11.18
C THR A 392 -4.39 3.32 12.50
N ALA A 393 -5.22 4.36 12.59
CA ALA A 393 -5.42 5.10 13.82
C ALA A 393 -6.20 4.28 14.86
N VAL A 394 -5.95 4.54 16.15
CA VAL A 394 -6.76 3.96 17.22
C VAL A 394 -8.16 4.59 17.19
N PRO A 395 -9.21 3.79 16.96
CA PRO A 395 -10.57 4.33 16.88
C PRO A 395 -11.17 4.62 18.26
N ALA A 396 -11.94 5.69 18.35
CA ALA A 396 -12.89 5.87 19.44
C ALA A 396 -14.19 5.08 19.17
N ALA A 397 -15.03 4.90 20.16
CA ALA A 397 -16.22 4.03 20.09
C ALA A 397 -17.23 4.39 18.98
N ARG A 398 -17.18 5.62 18.44
CA ARG A 398 -18.09 6.09 17.38
C ARG A 398 -17.39 6.41 16.06
N ASP A 399 -16.10 6.18 15.99
CA ASP A 399 -15.33 6.43 14.77
C ASP A 399 -15.66 5.36 13.73
N ILE A 400 -15.86 5.79 12.50
CA ILE A 400 -15.96 4.89 11.35
C ILE A 400 -14.58 4.86 10.70
N GLN A 401 -14.02 3.65 10.52
CA GLN A 401 -12.75 3.41 9.86
C GLN A 401 -12.91 2.79 8.47
N GLY A 402 -14.12 2.41 8.11
CA GLY A 402 -14.39 1.89 6.78
C GLY A 402 -15.87 1.90 6.42
N VAL A 403 -16.15 1.94 5.12
CA VAL A 403 -17.52 1.82 4.59
C VAL A 403 -17.57 0.61 3.67
N ARG A 404 -18.54 -0.25 3.88
CA ARG A 404 -18.86 -1.38 3.00
C ARG A 404 -20.17 -1.11 2.29
N ILE A 405 -20.15 -1.07 0.95
CA ILE A 405 -21.35 -0.93 0.11
C ILE A 405 -21.61 -2.26 -0.58
N GLY A 406 -22.53 -3.04 -0.06
CA GLY A 406 -22.93 -4.33 -0.63
C GLY A 406 -23.77 -4.16 -1.90
N MET A 407 -23.65 -5.08 -2.82
CA MET A 407 -24.41 -5.18 -4.06
C MET A 407 -25.01 -6.59 -4.17
N ASP A 408 -26.21 -6.70 -4.70
CA ASP A 408 -26.84 -7.99 -4.99
C ASP A 408 -26.07 -8.77 -6.08
N ARG A 409 -25.49 -8.03 -7.03
CA ARG A 409 -24.64 -8.56 -8.11
C ARG A 409 -23.75 -7.47 -8.69
N ASP A 410 -22.65 -7.87 -9.28
CA ASP A 410 -21.80 -7.03 -10.12
C ASP A 410 -22.47 -6.85 -11.51
N LEU A 411 -22.68 -5.62 -11.89
CA LEU A 411 -23.26 -5.26 -13.20
C LEU A 411 -22.20 -4.83 -14.22
N THR A 412 -20.92 -4.91 -13.87
CA THR A 412 -19.81 -4.59 -14.77
C THR A 412 -19.87 -5.53 -15.98
N PRO A 413 -19.77 -5.01 -17.22
CA PRO A 413 -19.66 -5.87 -18.40
C PRO A 413 -18.46 -6.82 -18.29
N ALA A 414 -18.60 -8.05 -18.76
CA ALA A 414 -17.46 -8.95 -18.89
C ALA A 414 -16.43 -8.34 -19.86
N CYS A 415 -15.18 -8.49 -19.53
CA CYS A 415 -14.05 -8.06 -20.34
C CYS A 415 -13.02 -9.18 -20.46
N ASP A 416 -12.13 -9.08 -21.43
CA ASP A 416 -11.06 -10.08 -21.63
C ASP A 416 -9.74 -9.53 -21.09
N ILE A 417 -9.25 -10.15 -20.02
CA ILE A 417 -7.99 -9.77 -19.36
C ILE A 417 -6.74 -9.97 -20.25
N ASN A 418 -6.87 -10.67 -21.38
CA ASN A 418 -5.75 -10.85 -22.31
C ASN A 418 -5.66 -9.72 -23.35
N THR A 419 -6.73 -8.96 -23.54
CA THR A 419 -6.82 -7.85 -24.50
C THR A 419 -6.98 -6.49 -23.85
N ASP A 420 -7.48 -6.46 -22.61
CA ASP A 420 -7.63 -5.24 -21.80
C ASP A 420 -6.89 -5.40 -20.48
N PRO A 421 -5.71 -4.79 -20.32
CA PRO A 421 -4.90 -4.90 -19.10
C PRO A 421 -5.55 -4.28 -17.86
N LEU A 422 -6.54 -3.39 -18.02
CA LEU A 422 -7.31 -2.81 -16.92
C LEU A 422 -8.55 -3.64 -16.54
N CYS A 423 -8.79 -4.72 -17.27
CA CYS A 423 -9.91 -5.61 -17.03
C CYS A 423 -9.75 -6.40 -15.72
N PRO A 424 -10.67 -6.29 -14.76
CA PRO A 424 -10.63 -7.09 -13.54
C PRO A 424 -11.09 -8.53 -13.75
N GLY A 425 -11.40 -8.93 -14.99
CA GLY A 425 -11.90 -10.24 -15.34
C GLY A 425 -13.42 -10.34 -15.41
N THR A 426 -13.95 -11.51 -15.08
CA THR A 426 -15.40 -11.75 -15.01
C THR A 426 -16.03 -10.93 -13.89
N PRO A 427 -17.23 -10.34 -14.07
CA PRO A 427 -17.92 -9.59 -13.01
C PRO A 427 -18.26 -10.51 -11.82
N VAL A 428 -17.59 -10.25 -10.69
CA VAL A 428 -17.65 -11.12 -9.51
C VAL A 428 -17.60 -10.34 -8.19
N TYR A 429 -17.36 -9.02 -8.27
CA TYR A 429 -17.29 -8.20 -7.07
C TYR A 429 -18.69 -7.93 -6.53
N ASN A 430 -18.88 -8.15 -5.24
CA ASN A 430 -20.20 -8.02 -4.61
C ASN A 430 -20.30 -6.86 -3.62
N TRP A 431 -19.22 -6.08 -3.44
CA TRP A 431 -19.23 -4.89 -2.61
C TRP A 431 -18.05 -3.96 -2.87
N TYR A 432 -18.20 -2.69 -2.45
CA TYR A 432 -17.14 -1.68 -2.45
C TYR A 432 -16.68 -1.38 -1.03
N SER A 433 -15.40 -1.08 -0.86
CA SER A 433 -14.83 -0.48 0.35
C SER A 433 -14.39 0.96 0.10
N LEU A 434 -14.57 1.81 1.13
CA LEU A 434 -13.95 3.13 1.25
C LEU A 434 -13.16 3.16 2.55
N GLU A 435 -11.89 3.50 2.48
CA GLU A 435 -10.97 3.60 3.60
C GLU A 435 -10.18 4.90 3.52
N THR A 436 -9.78 5.46 4.66
CA THR A 436 -8.80 6.53 4.73
C THR A 436 -7.43 5.94 4.99
N VAL A 437 -6.47 6.20 4.13
CA VAL A 437 -5.06 5.87 4.33
C VAL A 437 -4.33 7.11 4.82
N GLN A 438 -3.55 6.97 5.87
CA GLN A 438 -2.63 7.97 6.36
C GLN A 438 -1.28 7.33 6.62
N ARG A 439 -0.20 7.97 6.22
CA ARG A 439 1.18 7.51 6.42
C ARG A 439 1.58 7.59 7.90
N ILE A 440 0.99 6.69 8.72
CA ILE A 440 1.29 6.47 10.14
C ILE A 440 1.31 4.98 10.44
N GLY A 441 2.08 4.56 11.44
CA GLY A 441 2.22 3.15 11.81
C GLY A 441 2.65 2.30 10.62
N ALA A 442 2.03 1.16 10.42
CA ALA A 442 2.28 0.25 9.30
C ALA A 442 2.11 0.93 7.91
N ASP A 443 1.21 1.91 7.79
CA ASP A 443 1.03 2.66 6.55
C ASP A 443 2.05 3.81 6.36
N SER A 444 3.07 3.96 7.23
CA SER A 444 4.07 5.04 7.08
C SER A 444 4.80 5.03 5.73
N PHE A 445 4.99 3.83 5.17
CA PHE A 445 5.67 3.64 3.89
C PHE A 445 4.73 3.33 2.74
N THR A 446 3.43 3.59 2.88
CA THR A 446 2.53 3.67 1.71
C THR A 446 2.85 4.94 0.92
N PRO A 447 2.63 4.94 -0.41
CA PRO A 447 3.05 6.07 -1.25
C PRO A 447 2.41 7.41 -0.89
N ASP A 448 1.14 7.42 -0.45
CA ASP A 448 0.37 8.64 -0.26
C ASP A 448 -0.59 8.57 0.93
N ASN A 449 -1.21 9.69 1.25
CA ASN A 449 -2.38 9.81 2.13
C ASN A 449 -3.60 10.10 1.25
N GLY A 450 -4.76 9.51 1.55
CA GLY A 450 -5.96 9.77 0.75
C GLY A 450 -7.06 8.75 0.99
N VAL A 451 -8.00 8.68 0.06
CA VAL A 451 -9.13 7.75 0.11
C VAL A 451 -8.87 6.56 -0.80
N LEU A 452 -8.81 5.38 -0.21
CA LEU A 452 -8.71 4.11 -0.92
C LEU A 452 -10.10 3.59 -1.23
N LEU A 453 -10.46 3.55 -2.50
CA LEU A 453 -11.68 2.94 -3.02
C LEU A 453 -11.33 1.61 -3.67
N ALA A 454 -12.01 0.53 -3.29
CA ALA A 454 -11.79 -0.77 -3.90
C ALA A 454 -13.09 -1.55 -4.13
N ARG A 455 -13.09 -2.38 -5.18
CA ARG A 455 -14.07 -3.44 -5.41
C ARG A 455 -13.61 -4.70 -4.68
N ASN A 456 -14.54 -5.39 -4.03
CA ASN A 456 -14.20 -6.57 -3.24
C ASN A 456 -15.16 -7.72 -3.53
N LYS A 457 -14.68 -8.94 -3.30
CA LYS A 457 -15.49 -10.16 -3.24
C LYS A 457 -15.19 -10.91 -1.95
N ASP A 458 -16.20 -11.58 -1.39
CA ASP A 458 -16.03 -12.40 -0.19
C ASP A 458 -15.26 -13.70 -0.50
N ALA A 459 -15.49 -14.26 -1.68
CA ALA A 459 -14.82 -15.50 -2.13
C ALA A 459 -13.35 -15.23 -2.53
N GLU A 460 -12.46 -16.14 -2.16
CA GLU A 460 -11.05 -16.13 -2.54
C GLU A 460 -10.78 -17.12 -3.69
N THR A 461 -11.63 -17.08 -4.71
CA THR A 461 -11.45 -17.89 -5.92
C THR A 461 -10.66 -17.12 -6.96
N ASN A 462 -9.80 -17.81 -7.69
CA ASN A 462 -9.02 -17.23 -8.78
C ASN A 462 -9.92 -16.96 -9.99
N THR A 463 -10.40 -15.72 -10.12
CA THR A 463 -11.29 -15.28 -11.22
C THR A 463 -10.64 -14.34 -12.21
N CYS A 464 -9.50 -13.72 -11.86
CA CYS A 464 -8.71 -12.86 -12.76
C CYS A 464 -7.37 -13.50 -13.15
N GLY A 465 -7.26 -14.81 -13.11
CA GLY A 465 -6.02 -15.57 -13.30
C GLY A 465 -5.14 -15.63 -12.06
N TYR A 466 -5.54 -14.96 -10.98
CA TYR A 466 -4.93 -14.95 -9.65
C TYR A 466 -6.03 -14.78 -8.59
N THR A 467 -5.69 -14.84 -7.32
CA THR A 467 -6.66 -14.75 -6.22
C THR A 467 -7.14 -13.31 -5.96
N CYS A 468 -7.34 -12.50 -6.98
CA CYS A 468 -7.79 -11.11 -6.85
C CYS A 468 -9.16 -11.01 -6.16
N PHE A 469 -9.16 -10.73 -4.87
CA PHE A 469 -10.37 -10.53 -4.09
C PHE A 469 -10.58 -9.07 -3.69
N THR A 470 -9.56 -8.24 -3.82
CA THR A 470 -9.60 -6.78 -3.71
C THR A 470 -9.02 -6.18 -4.99
N TRP A 471 -9.74 -5.25 -5.59
CA TRP A 471 -9.34 -4.52 -6.79
C TRP A 471 -9.46 -3.03 -6.51
N VAL A 472 -8.33 -2.36 -6.35
CA VAL A 472 -8.27 -0.92 -6.12
C VAL A 472 -8.75 -0.17 -7.35
N VAL A 473 -9.64 0.79 -7.16
CA VAL A 473 -10.04 1.76 -8.19
C VAL A 473 -8.98 2.84 -8.20
N ASP A 474 -8.29 2.92 -9.33
CA ASP A 474 -7.19 3.86 -9.53
C ASP A 474 -7.75 5.24 -9.93
N ALA A 475 -7.37 6.27 -9.17
CA ALA A 475 -7.74 7.64 -9.47
C ALA A 475 -6.93 8.23 -10.64
N ASN A 476 -5.73 7.70 -10.92
CA ASN A 476 -4.80 8.22 -11.94
C ASN A 476 -4.20 7.09 -12.80
N PRO A 477 -4.97 6.43 -13.67
CA PRO A 477 -4.56 5.19 -14.36
C PRO A 477 -3.66 5.41 -15.59
N GLN A 478 -2.95 6.55 -15.70
CA GLN A 478 -2.21 6.94 -16.91
C GLN A 478 -0.69 6.82 -16.82
N ASP A 479 -0.13 6.27 -15.75
CA ASP A 479 1.32 6.23 -15.49
C ASP A 479 2.02 4.94 -15.99
N ILE A 480 1.37 4.17 -16.84
CA ILE A 480 1.97 3.04 -17.54
C ILE A 480 2.97 3.52 -18.60
N ASP A 481 3.94 2.66 -18.97
CA ASP A 481 5.00 2.94 -19.95
C ASP A 481 6.13 3.89 -19.49
N MET A 482 6.18 4.31 -18.26
CA MET A 482 7.34 5.02 -17.71
C MET A 482 8.56 4.10 -17.65
N VAL A 483 9.76 4.66 -17.88
CA VAL A 483 11.02 3.87 -17.76
C VAL A 483 11.21 3.50 -16.29
N ASP A 484 11.34 2.21 -16.05
CA ASP A 484 11.60 1.65 -14.74
C ASP A 484 13.11 1.56 -14.46
N TYR A 485 13.82 0.82 -15.30
CA TYR A 485 15.27 0.69 -15.20
C TYR A 485 15.90 0.49 -16.59
N TYR A 486 17.22 0.49 -16.62
CA TYR A 486 18.00 0.20 -17.84
C TYR A 486 18.74 -1.11 -17.67
N ARG A 487 18.63 -2.00 -18.65
CA ARG A 487 19.45 -3.22 -18.72
C ARG A 487 20.94 -2.86 -18.83
N PRO A 488 21.87 -3.81 -18.57
CA PRO A 488 23.31 -3.55 -18.70
C PRO A 488 23.75 -3.08 -20.08
N ASP A 489 23.00 -3.41 -21.13
CA ASP A 489 23.25 -2.96 -22.52
C ASP A 489 22.68 -1.56 -22.82
N GLY A 490 22.03 -0.92 -21.85
CA GLY A 490 21.39 0.39 -21.99
C GLY A 490 19.96 0.35 -22.53
N THR A 491 19.37 -0.83 -22.74
CA THR A 491 17.97 -0.95 -23.18
C THR A 491 17.02 -0.56 -22.03
N PRO A 492 16.10 0.40 -22.24
CA PRO A 492 15.12 0.75 -21.22
C PRO A 492 14.09 -0.37 -21.03
N VAL A 493 13.80 -0.70 -19.78
CA VAL A 493 12.65 -1.51 -19.39
C VAL A 493 11.60 -0.58 -18.81
N LYS A 494 10.41 -0.64 -19.37
CA LYS A 494 9.31 0.23 -18.97
C LYS A 494 8.41 -0.49 -17.94
N ARG A 495 7.78 0.28 -17.06
CA ARG A 495 6.72 -0.20 -16.20
C ARG A 495 5.61 -0.81 -17.06
N THR A 496 5.24 -2.01 -16.72
CA THR A 496 4.09 -2.67 -17.32
C THR A 496 2.85 -2.40 -16.48
N ILE A 497 1.69 -2.71 -17.01
CA ILE A 497 0.45 -2.65 -16.24
C ILE A 497 0.48 -3.57 -15.00
N ALA A 498 1.37 -4.53 -14.94
CA ALA A 498 1.55 -5.42 -13.80
C ALA A 498 2.45 -4.84 -12.70
N ASP A 499 3.19 -3.78 -12.98
CA ASP A 499 4.02 -3.11 -11.98
C ASP A 499 3.10 -2.47 -10.91
N TYR A 500 3.31 -2.84 -9.65
CA TYR A 500 2.49 -2.35 -8.54
C TYR A 500 2.62 -0.84 -8.30
N ARG A 501 3.72 -0.21 -8.72
CA ARG A 501 3.96 1.25 -8.60
C ARG A 501 3.02 2.06 -9.47
N GLN A 502 2.39 1.42 -10.45
CA GLN A 502 1.29 2.00 -11.21
C GLN A 502 0.09 2.41 -10.32
N LEU A 503 -0.01 1.83 -9.11
CA LEU A 503 -1.03 2.20 -8.12
C LEU A 503 -0.53 3.18 -7.05
N ASN A 504 0.69 3.74 -7.15
CA ASN A 504 1.22 4.64 -6.12
C ASN A 504 0.41 5.92 -5.97
N ASP A 505 -0.24 6.40 -7.03
CA ASP A 505 -1.08 7.60 -7.06
C ASP A 505 -2.59 7.30 -7.18
N ALA A 506 -2.98 6.06 -6.82
CA ALA A 506 -4.36 5.59 -6.95
C ALA A 506 -5.36 6.20 -5.95
N LEU A 507 -4.93 6.93 -4.93
CA LEU A 507 -5.83 7.47 -3.92
C LEU A 507 -6.60 8.70 -4.43
N PHE A 508 -7.86 8.79 -4.00
CA PHE A 508 -8.71 9.95 -4.27
C PHE A 508 -8.50 11.03 -3.22
N HIS A 509 -8.55 12.29 -3.64
CA HIS A 509 -8.31 13.46 -2.81
C HIS A 509 -9.45 14.49 -2.90
N ALA A 510 -9.65 15.29 -1.84
CA ALA A 510 -10.64 16.35 -1.85
C ALA A 510 -10.15 17.59 -2.63
N GLY A 511 -11.05 18.22 -3.35
CA GLY A 511 -10.81 19.51 -4.03
C GLY A 511 -10.36 19.40 -5.46
N THR A 512 -10.41 20.53 -6.16
CA THR A 512 -10.24 20.61 -7.63
C THR A 512 -8.79 20.73 -8.10
N ARG A 513 -7.85 20.87 -7.17
CA ARG A 513 -6.44 21.16 -7.45
C ARG A 513 -5.50 20.22 -6.69
N SER A 514 -6.01 19.08 -6.27
CA SER A 514 -5.23 18.08 -5.52
C SER A 514 -4.13 17.42 -6.35
N GLY A 515 -4.33 17.27 -7.65
CA GLY A 515 -3.51 16.41 -8.51
C GLY A 515 -4.12 15.01 -8.70
N SER A 516 -5.22 14.73 -8.01
CA SER A 516 -5.97 13.48 -8.11
C SER A 516 -7.46 13.74 -8.32
N GLU A 517 -8.23 12.69 -8.59
CA GLU A 517 -9.68 12.75 -8.69
C GLU A 517 -10.34 12.86 -7.30
N TYR A 518 -11.48 13.56 -7.25
CA TYR A 518 -12.27 13.72 -6.02
C TYR A 518 -13.65 13.05 -6.09
N GLU A 519 -13.92 12.33 -7.15
CA GLU A 519 -15.15 11.56 -7.35
C GLU A 519 -14.91 10.37 -8.29
N TYR A 520 -15.73 9.34 -8.15
CA TYR A 520 -15.73 8.18 -9.05
C TYR A 520 -17.15 7.76 -9.38
N VAL A 521 -17.44 7.58 -10.65
CA VAL A 521 -18.75 7.15 -11.14
C VAL A 521 -18.66 5.75 -11.74
N ASP A 522 -19.20 4.76 -11.06
CA ASP A 522 -19.43 3.44 -11.65
C ASP A 522 -20.81 3.40 -12.33
N THR A 523 -20.80 3.67 -13.63
CA THR A 523 -22.04 3.70 -14.41
C THR A 523 -22.69 2.32 -14.56
N ALA A 524 -21.88 1.25 -14.57
CA ALA A 524 -22.38 -0.12 -14.65
C ALA A 524 -23.10 -0.51 -13.36
N ASN A 525 -22.46 -0.32 -12.21
CA ASN A 525 -23.03 -0.62 -10.90
C ASN A 525 -23.91 0.50 -10.33
N ARG A 526 -24.14 1.57 -11.11
CA ARG A 526 -25.05 2.67 -10.77
C ARG A 526 -24.70 3.39 -9.46
N LEU A 527 -23.41 3.49 -9.11
CA LEU A 527 -22.91 4.15 -7.91
C LEU A 527 -22.09 5.39 -8.24
N HIS A 528 -22.17 6.41 -7.39
CA HIS A 528 -21.36 7.61 -7.44
C HIS A 528 -20.75 7.86 -6.07
N PHE A 529 -19.44 7.92 -6.03
CA PHE A 529 -18.61 8.14 -4.84
C PHE A 529 -18.02 9.54 -4.87
N TYR A 530 -17.98 10.21 -3.72
CA TYR A 530 -17.48 11.59 -3.58
C TYR A 530 -16.49 11.68 -2.43
N VAL A 531 -15.39 12.37 -2.65
CA VAL A 531 -14.50 12.87 -1.60
C VAL A 531 -14.82 14.35 -1.37
N LEU A 532 -15.55 14.62 -0.30
CA LEU A 532 -16.19 15.92 -0.08
C LEU A 532 -15.30 16.89 0.67
N ASP A 533 -14.58 16.40 1.68
CA ASP A 533 -13.74 17.24 2.52
C ASP A 533 -12.67 16.39 3.23
N ARG A 534 -11.63 17.06 3.70
CA ARG A 534 -10.52 16.50 4.48
C ARG A 534 -10.41 17.25 5.80
N SER A 535 -10.17 16.53 6.88
CA SER A 535 -9.91 17.11 8.19
C SER A 535 -8.77 16.40 8.92
N ILE A 536 -8.04 17.12 9.74
CA ILE A 536 -7.02 16.56 10.63
C ILE A 536 -7.46 16.89 12.06
N GLY A 537 -7.60 15.87 12.90
CA GLY A 537 -7.93 16.02 14.30
C GLY A 537 -6.81 16.74 15.08
N ALA A 538 -7.11 17.16 16.31
CA ALA A 538 -6.12 17.75 17.21
C ALA A 538 -5.00 16.77 17.58
N ASP A 539 -5.26 15.48 17.44
CA ASP A 539 -4.33 14.35 17.56
C ASP A 539 -3.45 14.12 16.33
N GLY A 540 -3.65 14.89 15.24
CA GLY A 540 -2.94 14.73 13.98
C GLY A 540 -3.50 13.62 13.09
N VAL A 541 -4.62 12.98 13.48
CA VAL A 541 -5.23 11.89 12.70
C VAL A 541 -6.11 12.46 11.59
N LEU A 542 -5.89 11.91 10.39
CA LEU A 542 -6.60 12.25 9.16
C LEU A 542 -7.98 11.59 9.11
N SER A 543 -8.96 12.33 8.61
CA SER A 543 -10.29 11.84 8.28
C SER A 543 -10.79 12.49 6.99
N TYR A 544 -11.56 11.74 6.21
CA TYR A 544 -12.26 12.26 5.04
C TYR A 544 -13.77 12.19 5.24
N THR A 545 -14.47 13.24 4.79
CA THR A 545 -15.92 13.21 4.62
C THR A 545 -16.24 12.70 3.23
N LEU A 546 -16.89 11.55 3.17
CA LEU A 546 -17.19 10.82 1.95
C LEU A 546 -18.70 10.80 1.69
N GLY A 547 -19.07 10.76 0.42
CA GLY A 547 -20.44 10.60 -0.01
C GLY A 547 -20.60 9.40 -0.95
N VAL A 548 -21.72 8.69 -0.87
CA VAL A 548 -22.10 7.68 -1.85
C VAL A 548 -23.59 7.72 -2.14
N ARG A 549 -23.96 7.65 -3.42
CA ARG A 549 -25.34 7.57 -3.85
C ARG A 549 -25.56 6.59 -4.99
N HIS A 550 -26.80 6.17 -5.16
CA HIS A 550 -27.24 5.48 -6.37
C HIS A 550 -27.54 6.50 -7.48
N LEU A 551 -27.18 6.18 -8.73
CA LEU A 551 -27.41 7.08 -9.86
C LEU A 551 -28.89 7.25 -10.24
N ASP A 552 -29.72 6.23 -9.99
CA ASP A 552 -31.13 6.18 -10.42
C ASP A 552 -32.12 6.60 -9.36
N GLY A 553 -31.66 7.09 -8.19
CA GLY A 553 -32.56 7.42 -7.09
C GLY A 553 -32.05 8.60 -6.26
N ALA A 554 -32.99 9.48 -5.89
CA ALA A 554 -32.73 10.63 -5.01
C ALA A 554 -33.11 10.36 -3.54
N GLY A 555 -33.67 9.18 -3.27
CA GLY A 555 -34.28 8.87 -1.97
C GLY A 555 -35.63 9.57 -1.77
N SER A 556 -36.23 9.36 -0.58
CA SER A 556 -37.54 9.91 -0.20
C SER A 556 -37.47 11.34 0.36
N SER A 557 -36.29 11.84 0.70
CA SER A 557 -36.11 13.17 1.28
C SER A 557 -36.43 14.29 0.31
N VAL A 558 -37.07 15.35 0.80
CA VAL A 558 -37.33 16.56 0.01
C VAL A 558 -36.03 17.33 -0.13
N ARG A 559 -35.57 17.51 -1.37
CA ARG A 559 -34.32 18.21 -1.67
C ARG A 559 -34.53 19.72 -1.82
N GLY A 560 -33.53 20.50 -1.40
CA GLY A 560 -33.55 21.94 -1.52
C GLY A 560 -32.19 22.55 -1.22
N VAL A 561 -31.91 23.71 -1.83
CA VAL A 561 -30.67 24.44 -1.63
C VAL A 561 -30.94 25.94 -1.61
N GLY A 562 -30.27 26.64 -0.72
CA GLY A 562 -30.17 28.10 -0.67
C GLY A 562 -28.73 28.53 -0.74
N ALA A 563 -28.46 29.71 -1.29
CA ALA A 563 -27.11 30.29 -1.32
C ALA A 563 -27.18 31.79 -0.99
N ALA A 564 -26.21 32.28 -0.22
CA ALA A 564 -26.06 33.70 0.08
C ALA A 564 -24.57 34.06 0.18
N ALA A 565 -24.19 35.28 -0.21
CA ALA A 565 -22.84 35.77 0.09
C ALA A 565 -22.72 36.02 1.61
N SER A 566 -21.61 35.59 2.19
CA SER A 566 -21.33 35.69 3.63
C SER A 566 -20.14 36.64 3.86
N GLY A 567 -20.44 37.81 4.37
CA GLY A 567 -19.44 38.82 4.71
C GLY A 567 -18.79 39.51 3.50
N SER A 568 -17.79 40.33 3.77
CA SER A 568 -16.96 40.98 2.75
C SER A 568 -15.84 40.04 2.28
N PRO A 569 -15.39 40.17 1.01
CA PRO A 569 -14.22 39.43 0.52
C PRO A 569 -12.98 39.72 1.37
N THR A 570 -12.15 38.70 1.56
CA THR A 570 -10.87 38.80 2.27
C THR A 570 -9.70 38.57 1.33
N GLY A 571 -8.56 39.20 1.59
CA GLY A 571 -7.37 39.13 0.74
C GLY A 571 -7.36 40.15 -0.40
N SER A 572 -6.36 40.08 -1.29
CA SER A 572 -6.17 41.00 -2.42
C SER A 572 -6.23 40.26 -3.74
N PRO A 573 -7.06 40.67 -4.70
CA PRO A 573 -7.18 40.00 -5.99
C PRO A 573 -5.91 40.09 -6.85
N THR A 574 -5.04 41.06 -6.60
CA THR A 574 -3.73 41.23 -7.28
C THR A 574 -2.56 40.66 -6.49
N GLY A 575 -2.78 40.25 -5.26
CA GLY A 575 -1.76 39.76 -4.33
C GLY A 575 -1.99 38.31 -3.85
N GLY A 576 -2.45 37.41 -4.73
CA GLY A 576 -2.67 35.99 -4.38
C GLY A 576 -4.13 35.56 -4.31
N GLY A 577 -5.06 36.50 -4.47
CA GLY A 577 -6.51 36.20 -4.56
C GLY A 577 -7.33 36.84 -3.45
N ALA A 578 -8.54 37.27 -3.82
CA ALA A 578 -9.58 37.69 -2.89
C ALA A 578 -10.61 36.58 -2.71
N THR A 579 -10.82 36.15 -1.49
CA THR A 579 -11.74 35.06 -1.15
C THR A 579 -13.14 35.59 -0.89
N CYS A 580 -14.10 35.17 -1.72
CA CYS A 580 -15.51 35.27 -1.45
C CYS A 580 -15.98 34.06 -0.66
N THR A 581 -16.65 34.28 0.45
CA THR A 581 -17.31 33.23 1.23
C THR A 581 -18.81 33.22 0.94
N PHE A 582 -19.37 32.05 0.72
CA PHE A 582 -20.80 31.84 0.46
C PHE A 582 -21.37 30.83 1.47
N ALA A 583 -22.50 31.18 2.03
CA ALA A 583 -23.29 30.28 2.85
C ALA A 583 -24.19 29.44 1.94
N VAL A 584 -23.96 28.13 1.90
CA VAL A 584 -24.82 27.15 1.20
C VAL A 584 -25.66 26.44 2.23
N THR A 585 -26.99 26.56 2.11
CA THR A 585 -27.93 26.02 3.09
C THR A 585 -28.72 24.87 2.46
N ASN A 586 -28.77 23.73 3.13
CA ASN A 586 -29.70 22.66 2.79
C ASN A 586 -31.11 23.03 3.29
N THR A 587 -31.96 23.50 2.40
CA THR A 587 -33.34 23.90 2.71
C THR A 587 -34.33 22.74 2.60
N GLY A 588 -33.83 21.55 2.32
CA GLY A 588 -34.62 20.34 2.23
C GLY A 588 -35.09 19.82 3.60
N ARG A 589 -35.73 18.65 3.56
CA ARG A 589 -36.24 17.97 4.77
C ARG A 589 -35.99 16.46 4.67
N TYR A 590 -35.41 15.88 5.70
CA TYR A 590 -35.24 14.44 5.80
C TYR A 590 -36.58 13.71 5.85
N VAL A 591 -36.72 12.65 5.06
CA VAL A 591 -37.81 11.69 5.11
C VAL A 591 -37.19 10.31 5.04
N ALA A 592 -37.48 9.45 6.01
CA ALA A 592 -36.97 8.09 6.07
C ALA A 592 -37.34 7.31 4.78
N GLY A 593 -36.37 6.63 4.20
CA GLY A 593 -36.59 5.73 3.06
C GLY A 593 -37.26 4.42 3.48
N GLY A 594 -37.94 3.79 2.53
CA GLY A 594 -38.72 2.56 2.79
C GLY A 594 -37.90 1.26 2.79
N GLN A 595 -36.64 1.27 2.32
CA GLN A 595 -35.80 0.06 2.26
C GLN A 595 -34.64 0.14 3.24
N ALA A 596 -34.45 -0.92 4.01
CA ALA A 596 -33.43 -0.99 5.04
C ALA A 596 -32.05 -1.28 4.45
N HIS A 597 -31.05 -0.58 4.94
CA HIS A 597 -29.65 -1.00 4.86
C HIS A 597 -29.43 -2.21 5.81
N PRO A 598 -28.29 -2.91 5.70
CA PRO A 598 -27.96 -3.99 6.62
C PRO A 598 -28.01 -3.58 8.11
N GLU A 599 -27.77 -2.29 8.38
CA GLU A 599 -27.82 -1.67 9.70
C GLU A 599 -28.60 -0.36 9.64
N ASP A 600 -28.88 0.25 10.80
CA ASP A 600 -29.48 1.59 10.86
C ASP A 600 -28.48 2.65 10.36
N ALA A 601 -28.60 3.02 9.10
CA ALA A 601 -27.80 4.06 8.46
C ALA A 601 -28.41 5.47 8.57
N SER A 602 -29.52 5.64 9.31
CA SER A 602 -30.30 6.89 9.33
C SER A 602 -29.48 8.13 9.71
N ALA A 603 -28.48 7.99 10.55
CA ALA A 603 -27.56 9.07 10.93
C ALA A 603 -26.76 9.62 9.73
N TYR A 604 -26.44 8.77 8.76
CA TYR A 604 -25.63 9.10 7.59
C TYR A 604 -26.46 9.54 6.38
N LEU A 605 -27.78 9.45 6.44
CA LEU A 605 -28.72 9.79 5.37
C LEU A 605 -29.34 11.19 5.53
N ARG A 606 -28.82 12.01 6.47
CA ARG A 606 -29.39 13.31 6.85
C ARG A 606 -28.75 14.49 6.14
N ALA A 607 -28.04 14.28 5.06
CA ALA A 607 -27.36 15.32 4.28
C ALA A 607 -27.73 15.25 2.80
N ASP A 608 -27.31 16.27 2.06
CA ASP A 608 -27.26 16.26 0.62
C ASP A 608 -25.86 16.73 0.15
N VAL A 609 -25.46 16.30 -1.05
CA VAL A 609 -24.24 16.75 -1.71
C VAL A 609 -24.59 17.81 -2.74
N TYR A 610 -23.83 18.89 -2.74
CA TYR A 610 -24.00 20.00 -3.65
C TYR A 610 -22.78 20.15 -4.55
N ARG A 611 -23.02 20.14 -5.86
CA ARG A 611 -22.01 20.53 -6.84
C ARG A 611 -21.96 22.05 -6.95
N LEU A 612 -20.75 22.57 -6.88
CA LEU A 612 -20.46 23.99 -6.94
C LEU A 612 -19.87 24.36 -8.30
N SER A 613 -20.29 25.48 -8.84
CA SER A 613 -19.62 26.15 -9.93
C SER A 613 -19.51 27.65 -9.64
N ALA A 614 -18.46 28.29 -10.14
CA ALA A 614 -18.29 29.73 -9.98
C ALA A 614 -17.94 30.39 -11.30
N THR A 615 -18.51 31.56 -11.53
CA THR A 615 -18.19 32.45 -12.64
C THR A 615 -17.83 33.84 -12.12
N VAL A 616 -17.04 34.61 -12.88
CA VAL A 616 -16.77 36.00 -12.55
C VAL A 616 -17.07 36.88 -13.75
N ASN A 617 -17.80 37.96 -13.51
CA ASN A 617 -18.04 39.00 -14.49
C ASN A 617 -17.10 40.20 -14.20
N GLY A 618 -16.37 40.62 -15.24
CA GLY A 618 -15.35 41.68 -15.20
C GLY A 618 -14.18 41.30 -16.13
N ALA A 619 -13.77 42.20 -16.99
CA ALA A 619 -12.63 41.97 -17.89
C ALA A 619 -11.34 41.84 -17.05
N GLY A 620 -10.51 40.83 -17.34
CA GLY A 620 -9.26 40.56 -16.65
C GLY A 620 -9.40 39.87 -15.27
N TRP A 621 -10.60 39.41 -14.92
CA TRP A 621 -10.86 38.63 -13.70
C TRP A 621 -10.93 37.14 -14.00
N THR A 622 -10.46 36.32 -13.05
CA THR A 622 -10.65 34.87 -13.00
C THR A 622 -11.19 34.43 -11.65
N VAL A 623 -11.82 33.28 -11.60
CA VAL A 623 -12.31 32.68 -10.33
C VAL A 623 -11.93 31.23 -10.27
N THR A 624 -11.50 30.77 -9.09
CA THR A 624 -11.16 29.38 -8.78
C THR A 624 -11.99 28.91 -7.59
N LEU A 625 -12.55 27.72 -7.70
CA LEU A 625 -13.15 26.98 -6.59
C LEU A 625 -12.10 26.01 -6.03
N PRO A 626 -11.65 26.14 -4.79
CA PRO A 626 -10.76 25.14 -4.16
C PRO A 626 -11.40 23.77 -4.05
N ASN A 627 -12.74 23.71 -3.87
CA ASN A 627 -13.53 22.50 -3.86
C ASN A 627 -14.79 22.68 -4.72
N ALA A 628 -15.05 21.74 -5.63
CA ALA A 628 -16.24 21.73 -6.47
C ALA A 628 -17.45 21.00 -5.83
N LEU A 629 -17.25 20.41 -4.66
CA LEU A 629 -18.28 19.71 -3.91
C LEU A 629 -18.37 20.25 -2.49
N THR A 630 -19.57 20.16 -1.93
CA THR A 630 -19.79 20.38 -0.49
C THR A 630 -20.99 19.55 -0.02
N THR A 631 -21.14 19.41 1.28
CA THR A 631 -22.28 18.73 1.88
C THR A 631 -22.84 19.52 3.06
N ALA A 632 -24.15 19.45 3.24
CA ALA A 632 -24.81 20.02 4.41
C ALA A 632 -25.98 19.12 4.85
N GLU A 633 -26.11 18.91 6.14
CA GLU A 633 -27.29 18.26 6.72
C GLU A 633 -28.56 19.10 6.48
N PHE A 634 -29.73 18.45 6.49
CA PHE A 634 -31.01 19.13 6.34
C PHE A 634 -31.18 20.23 7.39
N GLY A 635 -31.50 21.45 6.94
CA GLY A 635 -31.62 22.64 7.78
C GLY A 635 -30.29 23.25 8.22
N ARG A 636 -29.15 22.73 7.79
CA ARG A 636 -27.82 23.28 8.14
C ARG A 636 -27.22 24.08 6.99
N THR A 637 -26.28 24.94 7.36
CA THR A 637 -25.53 25.80 6.45
C THR A 637 -24.06 25.47 6.54
N VAL A 638 -23.37 25.42 5.40
CA VAL A 638 -21.92 25.30 5.28
C VAL A 638 -21.35 26.49 4.52
N ASN A 639 -20.17 26.95 4.90
CA ASN A 639 -19.48 28.02 4.20
C ASN A 639 -18.53 27.44 3.14
N VAL A 640 -18.69 27.89 1.90
CA VAL A 640 -17.82 27.53 0.78
C VAL A 640 -17.07 28.76 0.27
N LYS A 641 -15.89 28.55 -0.31
CA LYS A 641 -15.00 29.62 -0.74
C LYS A 641 -14.85 29.61 -2.25
N ALA A 642 -14.81 30.80 -2.86
CA ALA A 642 -14.38 31.02 -4.24
C ALA A 642 -13.31 32.12 -4.23
N VAL A 643 -12.22 31.90 -4.94
CA VAL A 643 -11.07 32.82 -4.96
C VAL A 643 -11.04 33.56 -6.28
N ALA A 644 -11.15 34.87 -6.24
CA ALA A 644 -11.06 35.75 -7.41
C ALA A 644 -9.67 36.35 -7.54
N THR A 645 -9.10 36.32 -8.73
CA THR A 645 -7.84 37.00 -9.07
C THR A 645 -8.05 38.00 -10.20
N ALA A 646 -7.26 39.06 -10.20
CA ALA A 646 -7.34 40.13 -11.19
C ALA A 646 -5.97 40.40 -11.81
N THR A 647 -5.90 40.53 -13.13
CA THR A 647 -4.71 41.02 -13.84
C THR A 647 -4.52 42.52 -13.62
N ALA A 648 -3.33 43.05 -13.93
CA ALA A 648 -3.05 44.51 -13.81
C ALA A 648 -4.01 45.37 -14.67
N GLY A 649 -4.56 44.86 -15.77
CA GLY A 649 -5.52 45.52 -16.64
C GLY A 649 -6.99 45.24 -16.35
N ALA A 650 -7.30 44.54 -15.24
CA ALA A 650 -8.69 44.18 -14.93
C ALA A 650 -9.56 45.39 -14.58
N THR A 651 -10.86 45.26 -14.80
CA THR A 651 -11.87 46.24 -14.38
C THR A 651 -11.82 46.43 -12.85
N GLN A 652 -12.23 47.59 -12.36
CA GLN A 652 -12.17 47.91 -10.91
C GLN A 652 -13.03 46.98 -10.05
N VAL A 653 -14.03 46.37 -10.64
CA VAL A 653 -14.99 45.48 -9.95
C VAL A 653 -15.12 44.17 -10.68
N GLY A 654 -14.95 43.08 -9.93
CA GLY A 654 -15.35 41.72 -10.30
C GLY A 654 -16.60 41.29 -9.55
N ARG A 655 -17.50 40.58 -10.21
CA ARG A 655 -18.68 39.97 -9.59
C ARG A 655 -18.57 38.47 -9.69
N VAL A 656 -18.28 37.83 -8.60
CA VAL A 656 -18.20 36.35 -8.47
C VAL A 656 -19.61 35.82 -8.21
N THR A 657 -20.11 34.96 -9.06
CA THR A 657 -21.38 34.24 -8.86
C THR A 657 -21.10 32.77 -8.60
N LEU A 658 -21.48 32.31 -7.41
CA LEU A 658 -21.49 30.90 -7.03
C LEU A 658 -22.86 30.31 -7.43
N THR A 659 -22.83 29.11 -8.00
CA THR A 659 -24.00 28.26 -8.21
C THR A 659 -23.81 26.98 -7.42
N ALA A 660 -24.77 26.62 -6.57
CA ALA A 660 -24.85 25.36 -5.86
C ALA A 660 -26.05 24.56 -6.38
N ARG A 661 -25.82 23.30 -6.78
CA ARG A 661 -26.82 22.40 -7.33
C ARG A 661 -26.81 21.09 -6.56
N SER A 662 -27.99 20.60 -6.16
CA SER A 662 -28.12 19.30 -5.49
C SER A 662 -27.73 18.16 -6.45
N GLU A 663 -26.88 17.24 -5.98
CA GLU A 663 -26.53 16.01 -6.71
C GLU A 663 -27.67 14.98 -6.68
N SER A 664 -28.51 15.04 -5.64
CA SER A 664 -29.70 14.18 -5.52
C SER A 664 -30.87 14.65 -6.40
N ASP A 665 -31.07 15.96 -6.55
CA ASP A 665 -32.10 16.57 -7.40
C ASP A 665 -31.50 17.76 -8.17
N PRO A 666 -30.98 17.55 -9.38
CA PRO A 666 -30.35 18.62 -10.18
C PRO A 666 -31.24 19.79 -10.52
N SER A 667 -32.56 19.67 -10.35
CA SER A 667 -33.50 20.79 -10.51
C SER A 667 -33.41 21.82 -9.38
N ARG A 668 -32.86 21.43 -8.23
CA ARG A 668 -32.64 22.30 -7.07
C ARG A 668 -31.32 23.01 -7.19
N THR A 669 -31.40 24.27 -7.55
CA THR A 669 -30.22 25.13 -7.77
C THR A 669 -30.41 26.46 -7.06
N ALA A 670 -29.34 26.98 -6.48
CA ALA A 670 -29.31 28.32 -5.89
C ALA A 670 -28.06 29.07 -6.33
N THR A 671 -28.16 30.39 -6.45
CA THR A 671 -27.05 31.26 -6.83
C THR A 671 -26.87 32.39 -5.82
N ALA A 672 -25.61 32.80 -5.61
CA ALA A 672 -25.29 33.97 -4.82
C ALA A 672 -24.14 34.75 -5.47
N THR A 673 -24.10 36.06 -5.27
CA THR A 673 -23.08 36.93 -5.89
C THR A 673 -22.30 37.67 -4.81
N CYS A 674 -20.97 37.65 -4.95
CA CYS A 674 -20.03 38.42 -4.14
C CYS A 674 -19.35 39.47 -5.06
N ARG A 675 -19.21 40.68 -4.54
CA ARG A 675 -18.50 41.79 -5.22
C ARG A 675 -17.08 41.88 -4.72
N VAL A 676 -16.13 41.87 -5.63
CA VAL A 676 -14.70 42.03 -5.33
C VAL A 676 -14.19 43.31 -5.99
N ASN A 677 -13.48 44.12 -5.26
CA ASN A 677 -12.82 45.33 -5.77
C ASN A 677 -11.33 45.05 -5.99
N ARG A 678 -10.78 45.54 -7.10
CA ARG A 678 -9.35 45.49 -7.43
C ARG A 678 -8.53 46.39 -6.53
#